data_3298e0a4c6928013b1a57976f2c0b809
#
_entry.id   3298e0a4c6928013b1a57976f2c0b809
#
_cell.length_a   1.000
_cell.length_b   1.000
_cell.length_c   1.000
_cell.angle_alpha   90.00
_cell.angle_beta   90.00
_cell.angle_gamma   90.00
#
_symmetry.space_group_name_H-M   'P 1'
#
loop_
_entity.id
_entity.type
_entity.pdbx_description
1 polymer ?
#
loop_
_entity_poly.entity_id
_entity_poly.type
_entity_poly.pdbx_seq_one_letter_code
_entity_poly.pdbx_strand_id
1 'polypeptide(L)'
;MRPGAVVLLALLGTTATAADLPLTREGRPIATVVVSAEPTPAAAFAVQEFVGHIRRITGAVLPVVTDEVGVTGPRVLIGPSAATARLGIQLDDLRSQEYVIRFFPDTLVLAGRDTPAAGVAGAGLPTRVEGKLGMAMEFGGGKDVFAVQDCAFNDAAGTLEAWVWLPAEKPTRCHGTILRLDGSDPWTYHILQRDRDTSVISYTTYDGRQGHGIRSKELAEGWHHVAGTYSTAIGRMALWVDGVLQGETAYVQTTCKGAVLGVGAMAPQLGNPLRGRIDEVRISTVVRDVPKEAAGGPYAPDGTTACLYHFDEPRGVPVESVTGTGVAAPPELFGDNGTLYAVYDALERFGEVRWYAPTDLGTVCPGKATLTFAGQDVRRAPAMLHRWITPTAIYLPGPPDRVSGKEVHLWKLRQRIGGQAFWVCHSFQGYYDRFLKDHPDWFAQGYSGQPPQLCYTHPDLVRQVVQDARDYFDGKGKQPGATAEGDVFGLVPMDNNQWCKCPRCQAELNQAQMSNRQFNNGKASNYVWGFVGKVAEEVRRSHPDKWIGALAYADYAYVPDTVQPGPNVVVQLCLHTRNWWCPSMEVNDIKVLEDWRRQDPTRPLYLWLYYCFPALNARYGDFAYFPGFFAHTVVGQMERYRQAGICGIFMEHSSECGQTTLMDQLEFYVTLKLADDPTRDGNALIDEFFTRYYGSAATPMAALYRRIEDTFSNPANYPEAIRTSPGHQHQTAELAWGSLGTPERLVEFAGLMAAAEGAAKTTEEKARVATFRRGIWEPMVEGRRRYEDRQRKQAEAIRSIRVPKVPDAGGDPSRVDFARVPGQPGWGTLAGEATKRRLELRVAHDGRSLYLQLSEWTATAKLTTGGMVWDGDDWELFVAAARGAAYRQVCVAPSGACARQVYKEAVAPWVLGETVSSDTRVPDRWTVRLALPLDRLLATPLASGSRFYANVYRASSGASDLLAWAPVFASGFHETARLPQWNLE
;
A
#
# COMPACT_ATOMS: atom_id res chain seq x y z
N MET A 1 72.09 16.87 -23.72
CA MET A 1 72.54 15.91 -24.73
C MET A 1 71.54 14.75 -24.80
N ARG A 2 71.07 14.57 -26.02
CA ARG A 2 70.06 13.55 -26.51
C ARG A 2 68.63 13.62 -25.98
N PRO A 3 67.62 13.94 -26.82
CA PRO A 3 66.21 13.87 -26.53
C PRO A 3 65.67 12.45 -26.72
N GLY A 4 64.95 11.95 -25.72
CA GLY A 4 64.20 10.70 -25.81
C GLY A 4 62.90 10.91 -26.56
N ALA A 5 62.67 10.10 -27.59
CA ALA A 5 61.46 10.09 -28.39
C ALA A 5 60.24 9.60 -27.55
N VAL A 6 59.26 10.46 -27.47
CA VAL A 6 57.93 10.07 -26.98
C VAL A 6 57.20 9.38 -28.11
N VAL A 7 56.97 8.09 -28.05
CA VAL A 7 56.09 7.33 -28.94
C VAL A 7 54.68 7.61 -28.51
N LEU A 8 53.95 8.43 -29.30
CA LEU A 8 52.52 8.60 -29.20
C LEU A 8 51.81 7.34 -29.74
N LEU A 9 51.34 6.47 -28.86
CA LEU A 9 50.42 5.42 -29.25
C LEU A 9 49.05 6.11 -29.54
N ALA A 10 48.74 6.26 -30.83
CA ALA A 10 47.41 6.60 -31.26
C ALA A 10 46.47 5.42 -30.95
N LEU A 11 45.70 5.57 -29.89
CA LEU A 11 44.51 4.75 -29.68
C LEU A 11 43.52 5.06 -30.79
N LEU A 12 43.51 4.20 -31.82
CA LEU A 12 42.41 4.17 -32.79
C LEU A 12 41.16 3.79 -32.03
N GLY A 13 40.40 4.77 -31.61
CA GLY A 13 39.04 4.61 -31.17
C GLY A 13 38.21 4.07 -32.32
N THR A 14 37.94 2.79 -32.33
CA THR A 14 36.91 2.24 -33.21
C THR A 14 35.60 2.90 -32.80
N THR A 15 35.10 3.82 -33.63
CA THR A 15 33.72 4.28 -33.58
C THR A 15 32.84 3.03 -33.70
N ALA A 16 32.22 2.61 -32.62
CA ALA A 16 31.23 1.55 -32.64
C ALA A 16 30.10 2.02 -33.58
N THR A 17 30.01 1.41 -34.75
CA THR A 17 28.88 1.61 -35.65
C THR A 17 27.67 1.08 -34.92
N ALA A 18 26.62 1.91 -34.77
CA ALA A 18 25.36 1.48 -34.23
C ALA A 18 24.89 0.25 -35.03
N ALA A 19 24.68 -0.87 -34.36
CA ALA A 19 24.15 -2.07 -34.98
C ALA A 19 22.64 -2.06 -34.89
N ASP A 20 21.98 -2.35 -36.00
CA ASP A 20 20.51 -2.38 -36.11
C ASP A 20 20.02 -3.83 -36.16
N LEU A 21 19.08 -4.19 -35.29
CA LEU A 21 18.42 -5.49 -35.32
C LEU A 21 16.94 -5.32 -35.70
N PRO A 22 16.52 -5.72 -36.92
CA PRO A 22 15.12 -5.72 -37.29
C PRO A 22 14.37 -6.85 -36.55
N LEU A 23 13.30 -6.47 -35.82
CA LEU A 23 12.44 -7.42 -35.09
C LEU A 23 11.21 -7.80 -35.90
N THR A 24 10.57 -6.81 -36.56
CA THR A 24 9.36 -7.01 -37.35
C THR A 24 9.39 -6.14 -38.61
N ARG A 25 8.69 -6.58 -39.66
CA ARG A 25 8.46 -5.80 -40.87
C ARG A 25 7.01 -5.93 -41.30
N GLU A 26 6.30 -4.83 -41.46
CA GLU A 26 4.90 -4.79 -41.90
C GLU A 26 3.99 -5.72 -41.08
N GLY A 27 4.17 -5.75 -39.77
CA GLY A 27 3.40 -6.60 -38.85
C GLY A 27 3.76 -8.09 -38.89
N ARG A 28 4.87 -8.48 -39.56
CA ARG A 28 5.35 -9.87 -39.61
C ARG A 28 6.64 -10.01 -38.81
N PRO A 29 6.82 -11.14 -38.07
CA PRO A 29 8.04 -11.40 -37.32
C PRO A 29 9.22 -11.62 -38.29
N ILE A 30 10.39 -11.03 -37.95
CA ILE A 30 11.67 -11.26 -38.66
C ILE A 30 12.67 -11.90 -37.70
N ALA A 31 12.70 -11.47 -36.46
CA ALA A 31 13.59 -12.02 -35.43
C ALA A 31 12.97 -13.19 -34.70
N THR A 32 13.84 -14.11 -34.23
CA THR A 32 13.49 -15.22 -33.35
C THR A 32 14.06 -14.92 -31.94
N VAL A 33 13.27 -15.14 -30.91
CA VAL A 33 13.72 -15.09 -29.52
C VAL A 33 14.31 -16.46 -29.14
N VAL A 34 15.49 -16.44 -28.54
CA VAL A 34 16.20 -17.64 -28.07
C VAL A 34 16.41 -17.57 -26.57
N VAL A 35 16.03 -18.60 -25.85
CA VAL A 35 16.15 -18.70 -24.38
C VAL A 35 16.82 -20.05 -24.03
N SER A 36 17.39 -20.16 -22.83
CA SER A 36 17.89 -21.44 -22.33
C SER A 36 16.77 -22.50 -22.25
N ALA A 37 17.10 -23.75 -22.44
CA ALA A 37 16.19 -24.88 -22.18
C ALA A 37 15.80 -24.93 -20.67
N GLU A 38 16.64 -24.39 -19.78
CA GLU A 38 16.38 -24.26 -18.34
C GLU A 38 16.62 -22.79 -17.92
N PRO A 39 15.69 -21.88 -18.22
CA PRO A 39 15.86 -20.48 -17.94
C PRO A 39 15.72 -20.16 -16.45
N THR A 40 16.37 -19.10 -15.99
CA THR A 40 16.08 -18.53 -14.66
C THR A 40 14.63 -18.02 -14.62
N PRO A 41 13.97 -17.92 -13.45
CA PRO A 41 12.63 -17.34 -13.34
C PRO A 41 12.53 -15.94 -13.98
N ALA A 42 13.57 -15.12 -13.80
CA ALA A 42 13.65 -13.79 -14.39
C ALA A 42 13.74 -13.85 -15.93
N ALA A 43 14.55 -14.76 -16.48
CA ALA A 43 14.68 -14.93 -17.93
C ALA A 43 13.40 -15.47 -18.58
N ALA A 44 12.74 -16.46 -17.96
CA ALA A 44 11.48 -17.00 -18.45
C ALA A 44 10.40 -15.92 -18.53
N PHE A 45 10.27 -15.12 -17.45
CA PHE A 45 9.32 -14.01 -17.41
C PHE A 45 9.70 -12.88 -18.37
N ALA A 46 11.01 -12.60 -18.55
CA ALA A 46 11.52 -11.58 -19.46
C ALA A 46 11.18 -11.89 -20.92
N VAL A 47 11.24 -13.16 -21.36
CA VAL A 47 10.80 -13.60 -22.69
C VAL A 47 9.34 -13.20 -22.93
N GLN A 48 8.49 -13.50 -21.98
CA GLN A 48 7.07 -13.21 -22.07
C GLN A 48 6.79 -11.69 -22.14
N GLU A 49 7.41 -10.90 -21.27
CA GLU A 49 7.28 -9.44 -21.30
C GLU A 49 7.80 -8.86 -22.63
N PHE A 50 8.91 -9.39 -23.13
CA PHE A 50 9.46 -8.97 -24.44
C PHE A 50 8.50 -9.24 -25.59
N VAL A 51 8.11 -10.51 -25.78
CA VAL A 51 7.22 -10.93 -26.88
C VAL A 51 5.86 -10.23 -26.77
N GLY A 52 5.29 -10.14 -25.57
CA GLY A 52 4.01 -9.47 -25.33
C GLY A 52 4.04 -8.00 -25.71
N HIS A 53 5.11 -7.26 -25.36
CA HIS A 53 5.24 -5.85 -25.73
C HIS A 53 5.54 -5.66 -27.22
N ILE A 54 6.38 -6.51 -27.85
CA ILE A 54 6.59 -6.45 -29.31
C ILE A 54 5.27 -6.68 -30.05
N ARG A 55 4.48 -7.66 -29.62
CA ARG A 55 3.12 -7.87 -30.17
C ARG A 55 2.23 -6.64 -29.98
N ARG A 56 2.26 -6.01 -28.81
CA ARG A 56 1.46 -4.81 -28.52
C ARG A 56 1.88 -3.62 -29.39
N ILE A 57 3.19 -3.49 -29.71
CA ILE A 57 3.72 -2.44 -30.58
C ILE A 57 3.39 -2.71 -32.05
N THR A 58 3.55 -3.95 -32.52
CA THR A 58 3.64 -4.26 -33.95
C THR A 58 2.50 -5.13 -34.48
N GLY A 59 1.74 -5.79 -33.61
CA GLY A 59 0.79 -6.84 -33.97
C GLY A 59 1.44 -8.21 -34.23
N ALA A 60 2.79 -8.29 -34.38
CA ALA A 60 3.50 -9.51 -34.69
C ALA A 60 3.86 -10.29 -33.42
N VAL A 61 3.76 -11.62 -33.44
CA VAL A 61 4.26 -12.52 -32.41
C VAL A 61 5.61 -13.07 -32.87
N LEU A 62 6.68 -12.78 -32.12
CA LEU A 62 8.01 -13.32 -32.40
C LEU A 62 8.05 -14.79 -32.00
N PRO A 63 8.58 -15.69 -32.84
CA PRO A 63 8.80 -17.08 -32.46
C PRO A 63 9.82 -17.19 -31.33
N VAL A 64 9.58 -18.12 -30.41
CA VAL A 64 10.47 -18.42 -29.27
C VAL A 64 10.98 -19.85 -29.41
N VAL A 65 12.30 -20.04 -29.28
CA VAL A 65 12.95 -21.35 -29.31
C VAL A 65 13.96 -21.46 -28.18
N THR A 66 14.36 -22.71 -27.86
CA THR A 66 15.47 -22.93 -26.94
C THR A 66 16.83 -22.81 -27.66
N ASP A 67 17.90 -22.64 -26.90
CA ASP A 67 19.29 -22.55 -27.40
C ASP A 67 19.86 -23.89 -27.91
N GLU A 68 19.10 -24.97 -27.83
CA GLU A 68 19.36 -26.26 -28.46
C GLU A 68 19.01 -26.25 -29.97
N VAL A 69 18.16 -25.31 -30.39
CA VAL A 69 17.73 -25.16 -31.78
C VAL A 69 18.66 -24.19 -32.53
N GLY A 70 19.19 -24.61 -33.65
CA GLY A 70 19.96 -23.74 -34.55
C GLY A 70 19.06 -22.71 -35.23
N VAL A 71 19.26 -21.41 -34.96
CA VAL A 71 18.53 -20.30 -35.58
C VAL A 71 19.43 -19.57 -36.58
N THR A 72 18.92 -19.32 -37.77
CA THR A 72 19.55 -18.47 -38.79
C THR A 72 18.82 -17.13 -38.89
N GLY A 73 19.57 -16.05 -39.16
CA GLY A 73 19.00 -14.68 -39.29
C GLY A 73 18.89 -13.92 -37.95
N PRO A 74 18.11 -12.83 -37.91
CA PRO A 74 17.99 -11.96 -36.75
C PRO A 74 17.43 -12.69 -35.53
N ARG A 75 18.10 -12.55 -34.37
CA ARG A 75 17.70 -13.23 -33.14
C ARG A 75 17.91 -12.37 -31.90
N VAL A 76 17.10 -12.57 -30.89
CA VAL A 76 17.23 -11.95 -29.57
C VAL A 76 17.49 -13.05 -28.53
N LEU A 77 18.68 -13.05 -27.93
CA LEU A 77 19.03 -13.98 -26.86
C LEU A 77 18.61 -13.36 -25.54
N ILE A 78 17.75 -14.03 -24.79
CA ILE A 78 17.25 -13.55 -23.49
C ILE A 78 17.76 -14.45 -22.37
N GLY A 79 18.57 -13.85 -21.48
CA GLY A 79 19.13 -14.48 -20.29
C GLY A 79 20.37 -15.33 -20.52
N PRO A 80 20.86 -15.98 -19.43
CA PRO A 80 21.94 -16.94 -19.46
C PRO A 80 21.56 -18.15 -20.34
N SER A 81 22.41 -18.48 -21.32
CA SER A 81 22.22 -19.64 -22.23
C SER A 81 23.53 -20.06 -22.85
N ALA A 82 23.62 -21.27 -23.39
CA ALA A 82 24.76 -21.71 -24.15
C ALA A 82 25.01 -20.80 -25.38
N ALA A 83 23.94 -20.25 -25.97
CA ALA A 83 24.06 -19.32 -27.08
C ALA A 83 24.70 -17.98 -26.65
N THR A 84 24.31 -17.45 -25.50
CA THR A 84 24.90 -16.25 -24.91
C THR A 84 26.38 -16.45 -24.57
N ALA A 85 26.72 -17.58 -23.97
CA ALA A 85 28.11 -17.92 -23.63
C ALA A 85 29.03 -18.05 -24.88
N ARG A 86 28.52 -18.62 -25.98
CA ARG A 86 29.28 -18.71 -27.25
C ARG A 86 29.67 -17.34 -27.84
N LEU A 87 28.97 -16.29 -27.50
CA LEU A 87 29.31 -14.90 -27.88
C LEU A 87 30.33 -14.24 -26.94
N GLY A 88 30.88 -14.97 -25.98
CA GLY A 88 31.86 -14.48 -25.01
C GLY A 88 31.27 -13.54 -23.95
N ILE A 89 29.97 -13.55 -23.74
CA ILE A 89 29.32 -12.76 -22.68
C ILE A 89 29.53 -13.47 -21.34
N GLN A 90 30.29 -12.83 -20.45
CA GLN A 90 30.53 -13.30 -19.08
C GLN A 90 29.47 -12.67 -18.15
N LEU A 91 28.60 -13.50 -17.58
CA LEU A 91 27.55 -13.03 -16.67
C LEU A 91 27.92 -13.21 -15.20
N ASP A 92 28.89 -14.09 -14.90
CA ASP A 92 29.36 -14.33 -13.52
C ASP A 92 30.08 -13.12 -12.92
N ASP A 93 30.65 -12.25 -13.76
CA ASP A 93 31.33 -11.01 -13.37
C ASP A 93 30.34 -9.84 -13.08
N LEU A 94 29.06 -10.04 -13.32
CA LEU A 94 28.06 -9.01 -13.08
C LEU A 94 27.80 -8.85 -11.58
N ARG A 95 27.71 -7.59 -11.14
CA ARG A 95 27.27 -7.25 -9.78
C ARG A 95 25.78 -7.55 -9.60
N SER A 96 25.30 -7.54 -8.36
CA SER A 96 23.87 -7.64 -8.08
C SER A 96 23.06 -6.68 -8.95
N GLN A 97 21.98 -7.19 -9.56
CA GLN A 97 21.06 -6.47 -10.46
C GLN A 97 21.71 -5.91 -11.75
N GLU A 98 23.00 -6.19 -12.01
CA GLU A 98 23.67 -5.70 -13.23
C GLU A 98 23.24 -6.51 -14.46
N TYR A 99 23.15 -5.82 -15.59
CA TYR A 99 22.74 -6.40 -16.88
C TYR A 99 23.50 -5.81 -18.04
N VAL A 100 23.40 -6.50 -19.19
CA VAL A 100 23.95 -6.09 -20.47
C VAL A 100 22.88 -6.10 -21.58
N ILE A 101 22.96 -5.11 -22.45
CA ILE A 101 22.33 -5.08 -23.76
C ILE A 101 23.48 -5.03 -24.74
N ARG A 102 23.66 -6.07 -25.61
CA ARG A 102 24.79 -6.15 -26.53
C ARG A 102 24.31 -6.44 -27.93
N PHE A 103 24.75 -5.62 -28.86
CA PHE A 103 24.46 -5.76 -30.29
C PHE A 103 25.58 -6.49 -31.03
N PHE A 104 25.21 -7.45 -31.85
CA PHE A 104 26.03 -8.16 -32.82
C PHE A 104 25.34 -8.05 -34.20
N PRO A 105 26.00 -8.39 -35.34
CA PRO A 105 25.41 -8.17 -36.68
C PRO A 105 23.97 -8.68 -36.85
N ASP A 106 23.66 -9.88 -36.36
CA ASP A 106 22.33 -10.50 -36.45
C ASP A 106 21.77 -10.92 -35.08
N THR A 107 22.33 -10.38 -33.98
CA THR A 107 21.97 -10.86 -32.65
C THR A 107 21.94 -9.69 -31.66
N LEU A 108 20.85 -9.62 -30.90
CA LEU A 108 20.75 -8.79 -29.69
C LEU A 108 20.79 -9.70 -28.46
N VAL A 109 21.65 -9.40 -27.51
CA VAL A 109 21.69 -10.11 -26.20
C VAL A 109 21.11 -9.22 -25.13
N LEU A 110 20.11 -9.72 -24.43
CA LEU A 110 19.46 -9.11 -23.26
C LEU A 110 19.65 -10.06 -22.09
N ALA A 111 20.67 -9.84 -21.27
CA ALA A 111 21.01 -10.76 -20.19
C ALA A 111 21.55 -10.01 -18.96
N GLY A 112 21.44 -10.60 -17.79
CA GLY A 112 21.92 -10.00 -16.57
C GLY A 112 22.14 -11.02 -15.47
N ARG A 113 22.58 -10.53 -14.30
CA ARG A 113 22.66 -11.35 -13.12
C ARG A 113 21.25 -11.63 -12.62
N ASP A 114 20.88 -12.89 -12.60
CA ASP A 114 19.62 -13.36 -12.10
C ASP A 114 19.82 -14.16 -10.81
N THR A 115 18.86 -14.12 -9.91
CA THR A 115 18.75 -15.10 -8.83
C THR A 115 18.64 -16.47 -9.50
N PRO A 116 19.55 -17.42 -9.25
CA PRO A 116 19.42 -18.77 -9.79
C PRO A 116 18.03 -19.31 -9.41
N ALA A 117 17.44 -20.13 -10.28
CA ALA A 117 16.34 -20.95 -9.83
C ALA A 117 16.87 -21.64 -8.57
N ALA A 118 16.49 -21.10 -7.41
CA ALA A 118 16.90 -21.71 -6.17
C ALA A 118 16.58 -23.18 -6.37
N GLY A 119 17.50 -24.05 -5.96
CA GLY A 119 17.12 -25.37 -5.56
C GLY A 119 16.17 -25.24 -4.37
N VAL A 120 15.09 -24.50 -4.54
CA VAL A 120 13.89 -24.55 -3.73
C VAL A 120 13.34 -25.92 -4.08
N ALA A 121 13.74 -26.87 -3.26
CA ALA A 121 12.96 -28.06 -3.10
C ALA A 121 11.53 -27.54 -2.91
N GLY A 122 10.76 -27.41 -3.97
CA GLY A 122 9.37 -27.12 -3.86
C GLY A 122 8.67 -26.06 -4.69
N ALA A 123 9.23 -25.44 -5.71
CA ALA A 123 8.45 -24.72 -6.72
C ALA A 123 8.99 -25.10 -8.10
N GLY A 124 8.65 -26.29 -8.57
CA GLY A 124 8.96 -26.76 -9.92
C GLY A 124 7.87 -26.31 -10.90
N LEU A 125 8.26 -25.82 -12.07
CA LEU A 125 7.37 -25.91 -13.22
C LEU A 125 7.11 -27.41 -13.44
N PRO A 126 5.86 -27.83 -13.70
CA PRO A 126 5.57 -29.22 -14.02
C PRO A 126 6.42 -29.67 -15.23
N THR A 127 6.89 -30.92 -15.21
CA THR A 127 7.74 -31.45 -16.26
C THR A 127 6.88 -31.82 -17.45
N ARG A 128 7.31 -31.50 -18.68
CA ARG A 128 6.68 -31.99 -19.91
C ARG A 128 7.07 -33.42 -20.16
N VAL A 129 6.08 -34.26 -20.41
CA VAL A 129 6.21 -35.69 -20.67
C VAL A 129 5.29 -36.08 -21.84
N GLU A 130 5.43 -37.31 -22.35
CA GLU A 130 4.48 -37.85 -23.34
C GLU A 130 3.05 -37.84 -22.76
N GLY A 131 2.11 -37.24 -23.51
CA GLY A 131 0.74 -37.00 -23.12
C GLY A 131 -0.26 -37.99 -23.68
N LYS A 132 -1.55 -37.61 -23.58
CA LYS A 132 -2.66 -38.31 -24.25
C LYS A 132 -2.68 -37.96 -25.73
N LEU A 133 -2.46 -36.70 -26.06
CA LEU A 133 -2.47 -36.10 -27.38
C LEU A 133 -1.21 -35.22 -27.53
N GLY A 134 -0.07 -35.77 -27.91
CA GLY A 134 1.18 -35.01 -27.94
C GLY A 134 1.92 -35.02 -26.60
N MET A 135 2.19 -33.84 -26.04
CA MET A 135 2.87 -33.68 -24.77
C MET A 135 1.88 -33.28 -23.64
N ALA A 136 2.22 -33.63 -22.42
CA ALA A 136 1.46 -33.29 -21.21
C ALA A 136 2.35 -32.69 -20.12
N MET A 137 1.76 -32.03 -19.14
CA MET A 137 2.42 -31.61 -17.94
C MET A 137 2.31 -32.65 -16.82
N GLU A 138 3.47 -33.11 -16.29
CA GLU A 138 3.54 -34.02 -15.13
C GLU A 138 3.73 -33.26 -13.84
N PHE A 139 2.87 -33.51 -12.86
CA PHE A 139 2.84 -32.93 -11.55
C PHE A 139 3.25 -33.94 -10.49
N GLY A 140 4.26 -33.61 -9.68
CA GLY A 140 4.84 -34.53 -8.69
C GLY A 140 4.12 -34.58 -7.34
N GLY A 141 3.05 -33.83 -7.15
CA GLY A 141 2.32 -33.73 -5.87
C GLY A 141 3.01 -32.81 -4.84
N GLY A 142 3.97 -32.00 -5.31
CA GLY A 142 4.67 -30.99 -4.53
C GLY A 142 4.06 -29.59 -4.69
N LYS A 143 4.90 -28.60 -5.03
CA LYS A 143 4.48 -27.23 -5.29
C LYS A 143 4.40 -26.91 -6.81
N ASP A 144 4.25 -27.94 -7.62
CA ASP A 144 4.17 -27.79 -9.08
C ASP A 144 2.81 -27.22 -9.45
N VAL A 145 2.79 -26.11 -10.15
CA VAL A 145 1.56 -25.47 -10.65
C VAL A 145 1.84 -24.76 -11.96
N PHE A 146 0.90 -24.90 -12.88
CA PHE A 146 0.82 -24.05 -14.06
C PHE A 146 -0.31 -23.05 -13.82
N ALA A 147 -0.02 -21.77 -13.79
CA ALA A 147 -1.00 -20.73 -13.49
C ALA A 147 -1.28 -19.89 -14.75
N VAL A 148 -2.55 -19.70 -15.06
CA VAL A 148 -3.02 -18.86 -16.17
C VAL A 148 -3.70 -17.64 -15.59
N GLN A 149 -3.29 -16.48 -16.04
CA GLN A 149 -3.78 -15.21 -15.58
C GLN A 149 -4.78 -14.62 -16.60
N ASP A 150 -5.79 -13.87 -16.11
CA ASP A 150 -6.79 -13.21 -16.94
C ASP A 150 -7.51 -14.14 -17.93
N CYS A 151 -7.82 -15.36 -17.47
CA CYS A 151 -8.67 -16.26 -18.24
C CYS A 151 -10.01 -15.55 -18.53
N ALA A 152 -10.40 -15.46 -19.80
CA ALA A 152 -11.64 -14.81 -20.25
C ALA A 152 -12.87 -15.65 -19.85
N PHE A 153 -13.03 -15.88 -18.56
CA PHE A 153 -14.07 -16.69 -17.96
C PHE A 153 -15.44 -16.01 -18.02
N ASN A 154 -16.48 -16.80 -18.27
CA ASN A 154 -17.86 -16.33 -18.28
C ASN A 154 -18.63 -16.93 -17.10
N ASP A 155 -18.93 -16.14 -16.07
CA ASP A 155 -19.65 -16.60 -14.87
C ASP A 155 -21.09 -17.09 -15.15
N ALA A 156 -21.70 -16.69 -16.26
CA ALA A 156 -23.07 -17.08 -16.59
C ALA A 156 -23.18 -18.49 -17.19
N ALA A 157 -22.23 -18.91 -17.99
CA ALA A 157 -22.22 -20.25 -18.61
C ALA A 157 -20.81 -20.61 -19.09
N GLY A 158 -20.43 -21.87 -19.02
CA GLY A 158 -19.15 -22.32 -19.53
C GLY A 158 -18.87 -23.81 -19.36
N THR A 159 -17.67 -24.19 -19.81
CA THR A 159 -17.12 -25.53 -19.68
C THR A 159 -15.66 -25.44 -19.29
N LEU A 160 -15.25 -26.17 -18.24
CA LEU A 160 -13.88 -26.44 -17.86
C LEU A 160 -13.57 -27.87 -18.16
N GLU A 161 -12.55 -28.17 -18.96
CA GLU A 161 -12.23 -29.54 -19.33
C GLU A 161 -10.72 -29.76 -19.50
N ALA A 162 -10.30 -31.02 -19.27
CA ALA A 162 -8.93 -31.47 -19.46
C ALA A 162 -8.87 -32.98 -19.59
N TRP A 163 -7.78 -33.47 -20.19
CA TRP A 163 -7.36 -34.85 -20.01
C TRP A 163 -6.46 -34.96 -18.80
N VAL A 164 -6.73 -35.92 -17.90
CA VAL A 164 -5.94 -36.14 -16.69
C VAL A 164 -5.51 -37.59 -16.57
N TRP A 165 -4.22 -37.84 -16.34
CA TRP A 165 -3.70 -39.15 -15.94
C TRP A 165 -3.76 -39.27 -14.42
N LEU A 166 -4.46 -40.28 -13.95
CA LEU A 166 -4.56 -40.63 -12.55
C LEU A 166 -3.69 -41.83 -12.22
N PRO A 167 -2.66 -41.73 -11.37
CA PRO A 167 -1.90 -42.89 -10.90
C PRO A 167 -2.74 -43.73 -9.94
N ALA A 168 -2.39 -45.04 -9.82
CA ALA A 168 -3.02 -45.95 -8.86
C ALA A 168 -2.90 -45.47 -7.42
N GLU A 169 -1.79 -44.81 -7.10
CA GLU A 169 -1.57 -44.20 -5.77
C GLU A 169 -2.56 -43.08 -5.48
N LYS A 170 -3.25 -43.20 -4.34
CA LYS A 170 -4.26 -42.22 -3.94
C LYS A 170 -3.62 -41.05 -3.14
N PRO A 171 -4.10 -39.81 -3.31
CA PRO A 171 -3.60 -38.66 -2.54
C PRO A 171 -3.99 -38.77 -1.07
N THR A 172 -3.03 -38.89 -0.16
CA THR A 172 -3.29 -39.16 1.27
C THR A 172 -3.31 -37.93 2.16
N ARG A 173 -2.70 -36.80 1.73
CA ARG A 173 -2.58 -35.60 2.57
C ARG A 173 -3.63 -34.52 2.27
N CYS A 174 -3.98 -34.36 0.99
CA CYS A 174 -4.91 -33.34 0.53
C CYS A 174 -5.61 -33.81 -0.75
N HIS A 175 -6.57 -33.03 -1.26
CA HIS A 175 -7.11 -33.22 -2.60
C HIS A 175 -6.04 -32.93 -3.66
N GLY A 176 -6.21 -33.44 -4.88
CA GLY A 176 -5.35 -33.12 -6.03
C GLY A 176 -6.10 -32.21 -7.01
N THR A 177 -5.75 -30.93 -7.06
CA THR A 177 -6.37 -29.96 -7.98
C THR A 177 -6.01 -30.29 -9.42
N ILE A 178 -7.01 -30.46 -10.29
CA ILE A 178 -6.83 -30.55 -11.73
C ILE A 178 -6.89 -29.16 -12.34
N LEU A 179 -8.05 -28.51 -12.23
CA LEU A 179 -8.27 -27.13 -12.67
C LEU A 179 -8.96 -26.35 -11.55
N ARG A 180 -8.50 -25.15 -11.27
CA ARG A 180 -9.18 -24.26 -10.34
C ARG A 180 -9.14 -22.82 -10.82
N LEU A 181 -10.31 -22.18 -10.80
CA LEU A 181 -10.49 -20.72 -11.02
C LEU A 181 -10.88 -20.09 -9.71
N ASP A 182 -10.09 -19.14 -9.23
CA ASP A 182 -10.36 -18.36 -8.01
C ASP A 182 -10.83 -16.95 -8.37
N GLY A 183 -11.99 -16.56 -7.86
CA GLY A 183 -12.51 -15.19 -7.97
C GLY A 183 -11.85 -14.22 -7.01
N SER A 184 -12.00 -12.93 -7.26
CA SER A 184 -11.26 -11.88 -6.58
C SER A 184 -11.81 -11.48 -5.20
N ASP A 185 -13.13 -11.61 -4.92
CA ASP A 185 -13.74 -11.33 -3.60
C ASP A 185 -15.30 -11.27 -3.71
N PRO A 186 -16.09 -11.80 -2.77
CA PRO A 186 -15.70 -12.72 -1.72
C PRO A 186 -15.26 -14.07 -2.31
N TRP A 187 -14.51 -14.87 -1.61
CA TRP A 187 -14.00 -16.18 -2.06
C TRP A 187 -15.02 -16.95 -2.89
N THR A 188 -14.88 -16.88 -4.21
CA THR A 188 -15.70 -17.64 -5.17
C THR A 188 -14.78 -18.47 -6.02
N TYR A 189 -15.19 -19.68 -6.40
CA TYR A 189 -14.36 -20.52 -7.23
C TYR A 189 -15.13 -21.60 -8.01
N HIS A 190 -14.47 -22.07 -9.06
CA HIS A 190 -14.75 -23.35 -9.71
C HIS A 190 -13.55 -24.27 -9.53
N ILE A 191 -13.76 -25.53 -9.14
CA ILE A 191 -12.68 -26.50 -8.98
C ILE A 191 -13.07 -27.88 -9.52
N LEU A 192 -12.23 -28.43 -10.42
CA LEU A 192 -12.14 -29.84 -10.76
C LEU A 192 -10.95 -30.42 -10.01
N GLN A 193 -11.17 -31.47 -9.19
CA GLN A 193 -10.12 -32.06 -8.37
C GLN A 193 -10.30 -33.57 -8.20
N ARG A 194 -9.21 -34.25 -7.88
CA ARG A 194 -9.21 -35.63 -7.34
C ARG A 194 -9.39 -35.55 -5.84
N ASP A 195 -10.40 -36.22 -5.30
CA ASP A 195 -10.67 -36.21 -3.87
C ASP A 195 -9.62 -37.02 -3.07
N ARG A 196 -9.34 -36.55 -1.85
CA ARG A 196 -8.39 -37.17 -0.94
C ARG A 196 -8.78 -38.63 -0.63
N ASP A 197 -7.78 -39.51 -0.54
CA ASP A 197 -7.88 -40.95 -0.24
C ASP A 197 -8.71 -41.76 -1.24
N THR A 198 -9.03 -41.21 -2.41
CA THR A 198 -9.87 -41.82 -3.45
C THR A 198 -9.32 -41.61 -4.84
N SER A 199 -9.94 -42.28 -5.84
CA SER A 199 -9.79 -41.98 -7.27
C SER A 199 -11.03 -41.23 -7.82
N VAL A 200 -11.82 -40.65 -6.96
CA VAL A 200 -13.04 -39.90 -7.31
C VAL A 200 -12.65 -38.51 -7.81
N ILE A 201 -13.26 -38.08 -8.90
CA ILE A 201 -13.18 -36.71 -9.38
C ILE A 201 -14.39 -35.94 -8.82
N SER A 202 -14.18 -34.77 -8.31
CA SER A 202 -15.24 -33.85 -7.92
C SER A 202 -15.17 -32.54 -8.71
N TYR A 203 -16.35 -31.99 -9.03
CA TYR A 203 -16.52 -30.64 -9.54
C TYR A 203 -17.32 -29.84 -8.52
N THR A 204 -16.73 -28.77 -8.01
CA THR A 204 -17.36 -27.93 -6.99
C THR A 204 -17.30 -26.47 -7.39
N THR A 205 -18.39 -25.74 -7.18
CA THR A 205 -18.44 -24.28 -7.25
C THR A 205 -18.76 -23.70 -5.89
N TYR A 206 -18.24 -22.52 -5.60
CA TYR A 206 -18.52 -21.76 -4.39
C TYR A 206 -18.84 -20.32 -4.77
N ASP A 207 -20.02 -19.84 -4.35
CA ASP A 207 -20.57 -18.52 -4.71
C ASP A 207 -20.23 -17.40 -3.70
N GLY A 208 -19.36 -17.71 -2.73
CA GLY A 208 -19.03 -16.82 -1.61
C GLY A 208 -19.91 -17.05 -0.36
N ARG A 209 -20.94 -17.90 -0.47
CA ARG A 209 -21.87 -18.26 0.63
C ARG A 209 -22.05 -19.75 0.77
N GLN A 210 -22.26 -20.46 -0.33
CA GLN A 210 -22.56 -21.89 -0.35
C GLN A 210 -21.78 -22.60 -1.44
N GLY A 211 -21.31 -23.81 -1.13
CA GLY A 211 -20.66 -24.70 -2.10
C GLY A 211 -21.68 -25.69 -2.69
N HIS A 212 -21.60 -25.90 -4.00
CA HIS A 212 -22.33 -26.93 -4.73
C HIS A 212 -21.33 -27.88 -5.37
N GLY A 213 -21.47 -29.18 -5.17
CA GLY A 213 -20.49 -30.16 -5.65
C GLY A 213 -21.12 -31.44 -6.15
N ILE A 214 -20.44 -32.06 -7.12
CA ILE A 214 -20.78 -33.34 -7.74
C ILE A 214 -19.55 -34.22 -7.69
N ARG A 215 -19.75 -35.52 -7.50
CA ARG A 215 -18.68 -36.52 -7.44
C ARG A 215 -18.89 -37.61 -8.45
N SER A 216 -17.80 -38.08 -9.07
CA SER A 216 -17.81 -39.28 -9.94
C SER A 216 -17.85 -40.55 -9.09
N LYS A 217 -17.95 -41.70 -9.77
CA LYS A 217 -17.54 -43.00 -9.26
C LYS A 217 -16.00 -43.04 -9.14
N GLU A 218 -15.47 -44.06 -8.42
CA GLU A 218 -14.03 -44.33 -8.43
C GLU A 218 -13.57 -44.67 -9.85
N LEU A 219 -12.44 -44.08 -10.28
CA LEU A 219 -11.85 -44.28 -11.61
C LEU A 219 -10.66 -45.24 -11.54
N ALA A 220 -10.37 -45.91 -12.63
CA ALA A 220 -9.16 -46.73 -12.77
C ALA A 220 -7.91 -45.86 -12.95
N GLU A 221 -6.74 -46.44 -12.85
CA GLU A 221 -5.51 -45.83 -13.30
C GLU A 221 -5.54 -45.56 -14.80
N GLY A 222 -5.10 -44.42 -15.27
CA GLY A 222 -5.03 -44.11 -16.68
C GLY A 222 -5.50 -42.70 -17.03
N TRP A 223 -5.58 -42.41 -18.32
CA TRP A 223 -6.09 -41.19 -18.89
C TRP A 223 -7.62 -41.13 -18.84
N HIS A 224 -8.13 -40.04 -18.28
CA HIS A 224 -9.55 -39.74 -18.24
C HIS A 224 -9.81 -38.35 -18.78
N HIS A 225 -10.85 -38.18 -19.59
CA HIS A 225 -11.40 -36.89 -19.93
C HIS A 225 -12.30 -36.42 -18.78
N VAL A 226 -12.04 -35.24 -18.23
CA VAL A 226 -12.87 -34.68 -17.16
C VAL A 226 -13.40 -33.29 -17.54
N ALA A 227 -14.69 -33.05 -17.34
CA ALA A 227 -15.29 -31.77 -17.65
C ALA A 227 -16.33 -31.35 -16.61
N GLY A 228 -16.32 -30.06 -16.25
CA GLY A 228 -17.35 -29.38 -15.49
C GLY A 228 -18.09 -28.39 -16.39
N THR A 229 -19.40 -28.53 -16.52
CA THR A 229 -20.25 -27.61 -17.25
C THR A 229 -21.19 -26.86 -16.31
N TYR A 230 -21.54 -25.61 -16.62
CA TYR A 230 -22.42 -24.79 -15.77
C TYR A 230 -23.20 -23.77 -16.63
N SER A 231 -24.41 -23.42 -16.17
CA SER A 231 -25.22 -22.36 -16.81
C SER A 231 -26.25 -21.80 -15.86
N THR A 232 -26.30 -20.46 -15.74
CA THR A 232 -27.35 -19.76 -15.01
C THR A 232 -28.72 -19.83 -15.73
N ALA A 233 -28.71 -19.90 -17.07
CA ALA A 233 -29.93 -19.97 -17.86
C ALA A 233 -30.78 -21.24 -17.57
N ILE A 234 -30.11 -22.36 -17.25
CA ILE A 234 -30.78 -23.60 -16.84
C ILE A 234 -30.65 -23.88 -15.33
N GLY A 235 -29.94 -23.01 -14.58
CA GLY A 235 -29.76 -23.11 -13.14
C GLY A 235 -28.98 -24.36 -12.67
N ARG A 236 -28.16 -24.98 -13.55
CA ARG A 236 -27.50 -26.25 -13.25
C ARG A 236 -26.04 -26.24 -13.62
N MET A 237 -25.28 -27.04 -12.87
CA MET A 237 -23.95 -27.51 -13.20
C MET A 237 -23.89 -29.03 -13.27
N ALA A 238 -22.95 -29.57 -14.04
CA ALA A 238 -22.78 -31.01 -14.25
C ALA A 238 -21.30 -31.42 -14.30
N LEU A 239 -21.02 -32.63 -13.83
CA LEU A 239 -19.73 -33.29 -13.94
C LEU A 239 -19.79 -34.43 -14.96
N TRP A 240 -18.81 -34.44 -15.85
CA TRP A 240 -18.63 -35.44 -16.89
C TRP A 240 -17.25 -36.13 -16.74
N VAL A 241 -17.23 -37.45 -16.96
CA VAL A 241 -15.98 -38.23 -17.02
C VAL A 241 -16.10 -39.14 -18.22
N ASP A 242 -15.06 -39.13 -19.10
CA ASP A 242 -15.01 -39.91 -20.35
C ASP A 242 -16.27 -39.76 -21.21
N GLY A 243 -16.81 -38.56 -21.28
CA GLY A 243 -18.04 -38.24 -22.01
C GLY A 243 -19.33 -38.75 -21.34
N VAL A 244 -19.26 -39.36 -20.15
CA VAL A 244 -20.41 -39.87 -19.42
C VAL A 244 -20.78 -38.93 -18.28
N LEU A 245 -22.05 -38.50 -18.20
CA LEU A 245 -22.56 -37.68 -17.12
C LEU A 245 -22.49 -38.43 -15.78
N GLN A 246 -21.84 -37.85 -14.81
CA GLN A 246 -21.72 -38.39 -13.45
C GLN A 246 -22.81 -37.87 -12.50
N GLY A 247 -23.33 -36.67 -12.75
CA GLY A 247 -24.40 -36.06 -11.99
C GLY A 247 -24.56 -34.57 -12.29
N GLU A 248 -25.67 -34.04 -11.80
CA GLU A 248 -26.01 -32.60 -11.88
C GLU A 248 -26.46 -32.05 -10.52
N THR A 249 -26.23 -30.75 -10.31
CA THR A 249 -26.76 -30.05 -9.13
C THR A 249 -27.09 -28.59 -9.49
N ALA A 250 -27.63 -27.82 -8.55
CA ALA A 250 -27.92 -26.41 -8.76
C ALA A 250 -26.63 -25.62 -9.00
N TYR A 251 -26.68 -24.65 -9.88
CA TYR A 251 -25.63 -23.67 -10.13
C TYR A 251 -26.08 -22.30 -9.68
N VAL A 252 -25.30 -21.67 -8.82
CA VAL A 252 -25.40 -20.25 -8.46
C VAL A 252 -24.21 -19.52 -9.08
N GLN A 253 -24.48 -18.38 -9.71
CA GLN A 253 -23.45 -17.62 -10.43
C GLN A 253 -22.32 -17.20 -9.49
N THR A 254 -21.10 -17.49 -9.91
CA THR A 254 -19.87 -17.07 -9.25
C THR A 254 -19.39 -15.70 -9.74
N THR A 255 -18.29 -15.20 -9.21
CA THR A 255 -17.61 -13.96 -9.66
C THR A 255 -16.14 -14.25 -9.99
N CYS A 256 -15.93 -15.17 -10.92
CA CYS A 256 -14.60 -15.63 -11.34
C CYS A 256 -14.06 -14.93 -12.61
N LYS A 257 -14.76 -13.93 -13.16
CA LYS A 257 -14.29 -13.18 -14.33
C LYS A 257 -12.95 -12.50 -14.01
N GLY A 258 -11.93 -12.71 -14.85
CA GLY A 258 -10.58 -12.22 -14.61
C GLY A 258 -9.80 -13.01 -13.55
N ALA A 259 -10.28 -14.21 -13.19
CA ALA A 259 -9.68 -15.09 -12.21
C ALA A 259 -8.35 -15.70 -12.69
N VAL A 260 -7.56 -16.16 -11.73
CA VAL A 260 -6.39 -16.99 -11.99
C VAL A 260 -6.84 -18.44 -12.15
N LEU A 261 -6.52 -19.07 -13.28
CA LEU A 261 -6.67 -20.51 -13.46
C LEU A 261 -5.41 -21.20 -12.94
N GLY A 262 -5.54 -22.01 -11.90
CA GLY A 262 -4.51 -22.95 -11.45
C GLY A 262 -4.72 -24.31 -12.10
N VAL A 263 -3.65 -24.86 -12.71
CA VAL A 263 -3.58 -26.22 -13.28
C VAL A 263 -2.60 -27.03 -12.45
N GLY A 264 -3.03 -28.16 -11.92
CA GLY A 264 -2.22 -29.06 -11.10
C GLY A 264 -2.09 -28.67 -9.61
N ALA A 265 -2.42 -27.44 -9.24
CA ALA A 265 -2.54 -26.97 -7.85
C ALA A 265 -3.40 -25.72 -7.77
N MET A 266 -3.78 -25.32 -6.55
CA MET A 266 -4.43 -24.04 -6.30
C MET A 266 -3.42 -22.91 -6.50
N ALA A 267 -3.72 -21.93 -7.33
CA ALA A 267 -2.90 -20.74 -7.51
C ALA A 267 -3.58 -19.51 -6.88
N PRO A 268 -2.82 -18.60 -6.24
CA PRO A 268 -1.37 -18.60 -6.03
C PRO A 268 -0.87 -19.37 -4.80
N GLN A 269 -1.77 -19.93 -3.97
CA GLN A 269 -1.43 -20.47 -2.63
C GLN A 269 -0.71 -21.82 -2.66
N LEU A 270 -0.54 -22.46 -3.84
CA LEU A 270 0.09 -23.77 -4.03
C LEU A 270 -0.52 -24.91 -3.17
N GLY A 271 -1.82 -24.77 -2.83
CA GLY A 271 -2.55 -25.75 -2.05
C GLY A 271 -3.06 -26.91 -2.91
N ASN A 272 -3.34 -28.06 -2.28
CA ASN A 272 -3.93 -29.25 -2.90
C ASN A 272 -3.23 -29.68 -4.21
N PRO A 273 -1.90 -29.91 -4.21
CA PRO A 273 -1.18 -30.27 -5.43
C PRO A 273 -1.60 -31.63 -5.96
N LEU A 274 -1.74 -31.73 -7.29
CA LEU A 274 -2.00 -32.98 -8.01
C LEU A 274 -0.72 -33.82 -8.04
N ARG A 275 -0.88 -35.13 -7.94
CA ARG A 275 0.09 -36.12 -8.44
C ARG A 275 -0.53 -36.79 -9.63
N GLY A 276 0.02 -36.59 -10.83
CA GLY A 276 -0.54 -37.08 -12.08
C GLY A 276 -0.07 -36.27 -13.27
N ARG A 277 -0.75 -36.44 -14.43
CA ARG A 277 -0.45 -35.67 -15.64
C ARG A 277 -1.72 -34.97 -16.13
N ILE A 278 -1.55 -33.81 -16.74
CA ILE A 278 -2.65 -33.04 -17.36
C ILE A 278 -2.26 -32.70 -18.78
N ASP A 279 -3.22 -32.85 -19.68
CA ASP A 279 -3.10 -32.60 -21.11
C ASP A 279 -4.36 -31.89 -21.62
N GLU A 280 -4.28 -31.17 -22.72
CA GLU A 280 -5.44 -30.58 -23.42
C GLU A 280 -6.38 -29.79 -22.48
N VAL A 281 -5.88 -28.77 -21.82
CA VAL A 281 -6.71 -27.91 -20.96
C VAL A 281 -7.49 -26.92 -21.81
N ARG A 282 -8.82 -26.93 -21.70
CA ARG A 282 -9.68 -25.92 -22.35
C ARG A 282 -10.69 -25.32 -21.38
N ILE A 283 -10.83 -24.01 -21.45
CA ILE A 283 -11.92 -23.25 -20.83
C ILE A 283 -12.76 -22.63 -21.94
N SER A 284 -14.07 -22.80 -21.87
CA SER A 284 -15.01 -22.28 -22.88
C SER A 284 -16.07 -21.38 -22.21
N THR A 285 -16.51 -20.35 -22.93
CA THR A 285 -17.53 -19.39 -22.45
C THR A 285 -18.97 -19.88 -22.68
N VAL A 286 -19.12 -21.12 -23.16
CA VAL A 286 -20.39 -21.79 -23.40
C VAL A 286 -20.37 -23.22 -22.85
N VAL A 287 -21.56 -23.77 -22.66
CA VAL A 287 -21.71 -25.23 -22.39
C VAL A 287 -21.43 -26.02 -23.67
N ARG A 288 -20.40 -26.89 -23.62
CA ARG A 288 -20.02 -27.73 -24.74
C ARG A 288 -20.74 -29.06 -24.75
N ASP A 289 -20.80 -29.71 -25.93
CA ASP A 289 -21.23 -31.11 -26.09
C ASP A 289 -20.12 -32.06 -25.65
N VAL A 290 -20.00 -32.29 -24.33
CA VAL A 290 -18.90 -33.03 -23.70
C VAL A 290 -18.74 -34.46 -24.26
N PRO A 291 -19.79 -35.26 -24.55
CA PRO A 291 -19.64 -36.58 -25.20
C PRO A 291 -18.88 -36.51 -26.51
N LYS A 292 -19.14 -35.51 -27.35
CA LYS A 292 -18.45 -35.28 -28.61
C LYS A 292 -16.99 -34.87 -28.41
N GLU A 293 -16.73 -33.97 -27.47
CA GLU A 293 -15.39 -33.47 -27.19
C GLU A 293 -14.47 -34.57 -26.62
N ALA A 294 -14.98 -35.41 -25.73
CA ALA A 294 -14.24 -36.56 -25.19
C ALA A 294 -13.84 -37.64 -26.21
N ALA A 295 -14.58 -37.72 -27.32
CA ALA A 295 -14.32 -38.69 -28.40
C ALA A 295 -13.38 -38.13 -29.50
N GLY A 296 -13.05 -36.85 -29.46
CA GLY A 296 -12.26 -36.14 -30.46
C GLY A 296 -10.75 -36.25 -30.30
N GLY A 297 -10.02 -35.65 -31.27
CA GLY A 297 -8.57 -35.41 -31.20
C GLY A 297 -8.23 -34.16 -30.38
N PRO A 298 -7.05 -33.51 -30.64
CA PRO A 298 -6.69 -32.28 -30.00
C PRO A 298 -7.79 -31.21 -30.15
N TYR A 299 -8.03 -30.43 -29.10
CA TYR A 299 -9.06 -29.39 -29.14
C TYR A 299 -8.72 -28.29 -30.16
N ALA A 300 -9.69 -27.86 -30.93
CA ALA A 300 -9.54 -26.72 -31.82
C ALA A 300 -10.14 -25.46 -31.17
N PRO A 301 -9.46 -24.30 -31.26
CA PRO A 301 -10.01 -23.03 -30.76
C PRO A 301 -11.15 -22.53 -31.64
N ASP A 302 -12.14 -21.92 -31.04
CA ASP A 302 -13.23 -21.21 -31.72
C ASP A 302 -13.56 -19.91 -31.01
N GLY A 303 -14.55 -19.16 -31.50
CA GLY A 303 -14.96 -17.87 -30.92
C GLY A 303 -15.49 -17.96 -29.49
N THR A 304 -15.69 -19.16 -28.93
CA THR A 304 -16.18 -19.39 -27.56
C THR A 304 -15.10 -19.98 -26.63
N THR A 305 -13.89 -20.18 -27.13
CA THR A 305 -12.73 -20.69 -26.38
C THR A 305 -12.05 -19.54 -25.63
N ALA A 306 -12.08 -19.59 -24.31
CA ALA A 306 -11.42 -18.59 -23.43
C ALA A 306 -9.93 -18.87 -23.28
N CYS A 307 -9.56 -20.15 -23.03
CA CYS A 307 -8.17 -20.62 -22.96
C CYS A 307 -8.09 -22.01 -23.57
N LEU A 308 -6.93 -22.33 -24.23
CA LEU A 308 -6.64 -23.66 -24.75
C LEU A 308 -5.13 -23.92 -24.68
N TYR A 309 -4.72 -24.96 -23.97
CA TYR A 309 -3.33 -25.40 -23.80
C TYR A 309 -3.15 -26.83 -24.21
N HIS A 310 -2.32 -27.07 -25.24
CA HIS A 310 -1.94 -28.39 -25.71
C HIS A 310 -0.68 -28.93 -25.02
N PHE A 311 0.16 -28.03 -24.43
CA PHE A 311 1.44 -28.35 -23.81
C PHE A 311 2.52 -28.93 -24.75
N ASP A 312 2.35 -28.79 -26.06
CA ASP A 312 3.21 -29.34 -27.08
C ASP A 312 4.50 -28.58 -27.33
N GLU A 313 4.66 -27.37 -26.72
CA GLU A 313 5.86 -26.57 -26.92
C GLU A 313 7.09 -27.24 -26.31
N PRO A 314 8.29 -27.05 -26.94
CA PRO A 314 9.55 -27.58 -26.40
C PRO A 314 9.82 -27.16 -24.96
N ARG A 315 10.55 -27.99 -24.21
CA ARG A 315 11.02 -27.66 -22.86
C ARG A 315 11.76 -26.30 -22.88
N GLY A 316 11.51 -25.45 -21.87
CA GLY A 316 12.11 -24.11 -21.77
C GLY A 316 11.41 -23.03 -22.60
N VAL A 317 10.53 -23.38 -23.50
CA VAL A 317 9.66 -22.44 -24.22
C VAL A 317 8.44 -22.15 -23.33
N PRO A 318 8.03 -20.86 -23.14
CA PRO A 318 6.78 -20.54 -22.45
C PRO A 318 5.59 -21.26 -23.09
N VAL A 319 4.68 -21.78 -22.28
CA VAL A 319 3.44 -22.39 -22.77
C VAL A 319 2.52 -21.27 -23.26
N GLU A 320 2.14 -21.31 -24.51
CA GLU A 320 1.19 -20.35 -25.09
C GLU A 320 -0.21 -20.98 -25.22
N SER A 321 -1.22 -20.25 -24.81
CA SER A 321 -2.59 -20.60 -25.16
C SER A 321 -2.83 -20.31 -26.66
N VAL A 322 -3.52 -21.18 -27.34
CA VAL A 322 -3.95 -20.97 -28.74
C VAL A 322 -4.84 -19.71 -28.86
N THR A 323 -5.46 -19.26 -27.77
CA THR A 323 -6.33 -18.06 -27.71
C THR A 323 -5.88 -16.98 -26.74
N GLY A 324 -4.83 -17.22 -25.95
CA GLY A 324 -4.29 -16.30 -24.94
C GLY A 324 -2.87 -16.67 -24.54
N THR A 325 -2.17 -15.79 -23.86
CA THR A 325 -0.79 -16.01 -23.41
C THR A 325 -0.75 -16.81 -22.11
N GLY A 326 -0.11 -17.97 -22.12
CA GLY A 326 0.30 -18.68 -20.89
C GLY A 326 1.50 -17.98 -20.25
N VAL A 327 1.59 -17.97 -18.92
CA VAL A 327 2.42 -17.01 -18.22
C VAL A 327 3.41 -17.71 -17.29
N ALA A 328 4.72 -17.44 -17.48
CA ALA A 328 5.71 -17.64 -16.43
C ALA A 328 5.30 -16.81 -15.20
N ALA A 329 5.42 -17.36 -14.00
CA ALA A 329 5.16 -16.60 -12.79
C ALA A 329 6.10 -15.38 -12.72
N PRO A 330 5.60 -14.19 -12.36
CA PRO A 330 6.48 -13.04 -12.13
C PRO A 330 7.52 -13.39 -11.06
N PRO A 331 8.80 -13.03 -11.24
CA PRO A 331 9.81 -13.26 -10.23
C PRO A 331 9.55 -12.39 -8.99
N GLU A 332 10.20 -12.76 -7.87
CA GLU A 332 10.16 -11.95 -6.66
C GLU A 332 10.79 -10.56 -6.89
N LEU A 333 10.25 -9.56 -6.20
CA LEU A 333 10.75 -8.18 -6.32
C LEU A 333 12.17 -8.04 -5.73
N PHE A 334 12.43 -8.72 -4.62
CA PHE A 334 13.73 -8.71 -3.97
C PHE A 334 14.60 -9.87 -4.46
N GLY A 335 15.75 -9.55 -5.01
CA GLY A 335 16.67 -10.46 -5.63
C GLY A 335 17.30 -9.89 -6.91
N ASP A 336 18.08 -10.72 -7.58
CA ASP A 336 18.70 -10.37 -8.85
C ASP A 336 17.75 -10.72 -10.00
N ASN A 337 17.30 -9.70 -10.71
CA ASN A 337 16.40 -9.77 -11.87
C ASN A 337 17.06 -9.08 -13.10
N GLY A 338 18.36 -9.22 -13.26
CA GLY A 338 19.13 -8.48 -14.26
C GLY A 338 18.68 -8.70 -15.69
N THR A 339 18.35 -9.93 -16.07
CA THR A 339 17.81 -10.24 -17.42
C THR A 339 16.48 -9.51 -17.67
N LEU A 340 15.58 -9.51 -16.68
CA LEU A 340 14.31 -8.79 -16.79
C LEU A 340 14.53 -7.28 -16.91
N TYR A 341 15.51 -6.73 -16.17
CA TYR A 341 15.88 -5.33 -16.26
C TYR A 341 16.48 -4.96 -17.63
N ALA A 342 17.29 -5.86 -18.23
CA ALA A 342 17.78 -5.68 -19.61
C ALA A 342 16.63 -5.58 -20.62
N VAL A 343 15.61 -6.44 -20.48
CA VAL A 343 14.42 -6.44 -21.34
C VAL A 343 13.63 -5.13 -21.16
N TYR A 344 13.37 -4.71 -19.93
CA TYR A 344 12.64 -3.47 -19.70
C TYR A 344 13.41 -2.23 -20.19
N ASP A 345 14.73 -2.18 -20.01
CA ASP A 345 15.56 -1.08 -20.51
C ASP A 345 15.57 -1.04 -22.07
N ALA A 346 15.64 -2.22 -22.72
CA ALA A 346 15.54 -2.31 -24.17
C ALA A 346 14.17 -1.86 -24.71
N LEU A 347 13.07 -2.26 -24.04
CA LEU A 347 11.72 -1.82 -24.38
C LEU A 347 11.52 -0.32 -24.19
N GLU A 348 12.09 0.28 -23.13
CA GLU A 348 12.05 1.72 -22.91
C GLU A 348 12.90 2.51 -23.92
N ARG A 349 14.12 2.04 -24.23
CA ARG A 349 15.08 2.76 -25.12
C ARG A 349 14.70 2.63 -26.58
N PHE A 350 14.42 1.41 -27.03
CA PHE A 350 14.28 1.09 -28.44
C PHE A 350 12.82 0.82 -28.84
N GLY A 351 12.00 0.29 -27.91
CA GLY A 351 10.58 0.07 -28.09
C GLY A 351 9.71 1.27 -27.73
N GLU A 352 10.26 2.29 -27.10
CA GLU A 352 9.55 3.50 -26.63
C GLU A 352 8.38 3.21 -25.69
N VAL A 353 8.38 2.06 -25.00
CA VAL A 353 7.35 1.66 -24.03
C VAL A 353 7.52 2.44 -22.73
N ARG A 354 6.41 2.84 -22.12
CA ARG A 354 6.39 3.47 -20.79
C ARG A 354 5.27 2.91 -19.94
N TRP A 355 5.51 2.77 -18.61
CA TRP A 355 4.56 2.27 -17.62
C TRP A 355 4.35 3.31 -16.52
N TYR A 356 3.47 4.26 -16.75
CA TYR A 356 3.22 5.38 -15.83
C TYR A 356 2.30 5.03 -14.65
N ALA A 357 1.52 3.95 -14.77
CA ALA A 357 0.64 3.42 -13.72
C ALA A 357 0.46 1.90 -13.86
N PRO A 358 -0.05 1.19 -12.84
CA PRO A 358 -0.16 -0.26 -12.82
C PRO A 358 -1.06 -0.89 -13.88
N THR A 359 -1.96 -0.15 -14.49
CA THR A 359 -2.96 -0.70 -15.42
C THR A 359 -2.53 -0.58 -16.89
N ASP A 360 -3.31 -1.17 -17.79
CA ASP A 360 -3.16 -0.95 -19.23
C ASP A 360 -3.30 0.52 -19.60
N LEU A 361 -4.18 1.25 -18.92
CA LEU A 361 -4.32 2.70 -19.11
C LEU A 361 -3.02 3.45 -18.76
N GLY A 362 -2.24 2.93 -17.80
CA GLY A 362 -0.93 3.44 -17.41
C GLY A 362 0.19 3.09 -18.38
N THR A 363 -0.02 2.12 -19.28
CA THR A 363 0.97 1.66 -20.24
C THR A 363 0.85 2.44 -21.56
N VAL A 364 1.97 2.97 -22.04
CA VAL A 364 2.07 3.62 -23.36
C VAL A 364 2.97 2.79 -24.25
N CYS A 365 2.40 2.30 -25.36
CA CYS A 365 3.13 1.59 -26.42
C CYS A 365 2.88 2.32 -27.75
N PRO A 366 3.93 2.63 -28.54
CA PRO A 366 3.74 3.18 -29.87
C PRO A 366 3.17 2.09 -30.80
N GLY A 367 2.30 2.47 -31.73
CA GLY A 367 1.84 1.59 -32.80
C GLY A 367 2.81 1.66 -34.01
N LYS A 368 3.60 0.60 -34.26
CA LYS A 368 4.59 0.55 -35.36
C LYS A 368 4.59 -0.83 -35.99
N ALA A 369 4.09 -1.02 -37.19
CA ALA A 369 4.10 -2.32 -37.89
C ALA A 369 5.52 -2.83 -38.19
N THR A 370 6.48 -1.91 -38.39
CA THR A 370 7.90 -2.24 -38.57
C THR A 370 8.67 -1.72 -37.37
N LEU A 371 9.45 -2.60 -36.72
CA LEU A 371 10.24 -2.27 -35.55
C LEU A 371 11.68 -2.80 -35.71
N THR A 372 12.63 -1.91 -35.54
CA THR A 372 14.04 -2.20 -35.49
C THR A 372 14.62 -1.64 -34.19
N PHE A 373 15.34 -2.46 -33.44
CA PHE A 373 16.12 -1.95 -32.31
C PHE A 373 17.48 -1.52 -32.82
N ALA A 374 17.79 -0.25 -32.62
CA ALA A 374 19.03 0.37 -33.03
C ALA A 374 19.65 1.15 -31.89
N GLY A 375 20.93 0.88 -31.58
CA GLY A 375 21.55 1.58 -30.47
C GLY A 375 22.98 1.15 -30.15
N GLN A 376 23.42 1.52 -28.97
CA GLN A 376 24.73 1.20 -28.44
C GLN A 376 24.61 0.11 -27.35
N ASP A 377 25.70 -0.60 -27.16
CA ASP A 377 25.85 -1.55 -26.03
C ASP A 377 25.63 -0.84 -24.69
N VAL A 378 24.95 -1.53 -23.77
CA VAL A 378 24.71 -1.07 -22.39
C VAL A 378 25.23 -2.11 -21.43
N ARG A 379 25.96 -1.69 -20.40
CA ARG A 379 26.24 -2.47 -19.18
C ARG A 379 26.01 -1.58 -17.99
N ARG A 380 25.02 -1.90 -17.16
CA ARG A 380 24.72 -1.11 -15.97
C ARG A 380 23.90 -1.90 -14.94
N ALA A 381 23.85 -1.39 -13.73
CA ALA A 381 22.92 -1.76 -12.69
C ALA A 381 22.12 -0.53 -12.28
N PRO A 382 20.95 -0.68 -11.61
CA PRO A 382 20.31 0.44 -10.94
C PRO A 382 21.28 1.12 -9.97
N ALA A 383 21.29 2.45 -9.95
CA ALA A 383 22.23 3.23 -9.14
C ALA A 383 21.94 3.05 -7.63
N MET A 384 20.67 2.97 -7.26
CA MET A 384 20.23 2.63 -5.91
C MET A 384 19.80 1.17 -5.87
N LEU A 385 20.45 0.36 -5.03
CA LEU A 385 20.24 -1.10 -5.00
C LEU A 385 18.92 -1.51 -4.37
N HIS A 386 18.40 -0.75 -3.40
CA HIS A 386 17.10 -0.93 -2.77
C HIS A 386 16.13 0.17 -3.23
N ARG A 387 14.98 -0.22 -3.75
CA ARG A 387 13.92 0.69 -4.21
C ARG A 387 12.57 0.11 -3.81
N TRP A 388 11.92 0.76 -2.85
CA TRP A 388 10.68 0.24 -2.29
C TRP A 388 9.62 1.32 -2.07
N ILE A 389 8.35 0.95 -2.18
CA ILE A 389 7.17 1.80 -1.91
C ILE A 389 6.24 1.05 -0.96
N THR A 390 5.76 1.72 0.10
CA THR A 390 4.66 1.19 0.91
C THR A 390 3.34 1.27 0.19
N PRO A 391 2.38 0.63 0.78
CA PRO A 391 2.16 -0.76 0.72
C PRO A 391 1.52 -1.13 -0.60
N THR A 392 1.06 -2.25 -0.64
CA THR A 392 0.57 -3.03 -1.73
C THR A 392 -0.62 -2.49 -2.50
N ALA A 393 -1.39 -1.55 -2.00
CA ALA A 393 -2.61 -1.09 -2.65
C ALA A 393 -2.44 0.29 -3.27
N ILE A 394 -2.02 0.31 -4.52
CA ILE A 394 -2.13 1.48 -5.38
C ILE A 394 -3.56 1.50 -5.90
N TYR A 395 -4.38 2.44 -5.41
CA TYR A 395 -5.75 2.62 -5.87
C TYR A 395 -5.82 3.73 -6.90
N LEU A 396 -6.45 3.45 -8.02
CA LEU A 396 -7.08 4.47 -8.83
C LEU A 396 -8.47 4.77 -8.24
N PRO A 397 -9.03 5.98 -8.41
CA PRO A 397 -10.24 6.39 -7.69
C PRO A 397 -11.47 5.58 -8.09
N GLY A 398 -11.94 4.78 -7.17
CA GLY A 398 -13.23 4.10 -7.21
C GLY A 398 -13.40 2.98 -8.24
N PRO A 399 -14.49 2.18 -8.14
CA PRO A 399 -14.87 1.28 -9.22
C PRO A 399 -15.26 2.08 -10.49
N PRO A 400 -14.85 1.67 -11.73
CA PRO A 400 -14.20 0.39 -12.05
C PRO A 400 -12.67 0.39 -11.95
N ASP A 401 -12.04 1.43 -11.45
CA ASP A 401 -10.60 1.72 -11.57
C ASP A 401 -9.75 1.09 -10.45
N ARG A 402 -10.29 0.11 -9.70
CA ARG A 402 -9.55 -0.59 -8.66
C ARG A 402 -8.46 -1.47 -9.29
N VAL A 403 -7.22 -1.25 -8.87
CA VAL A 403 -6.05 -2.01 -9.34
C VAL A 403 -5.87 -3.27 -8.50
N SER A 404 -5.67 -4.41 -9.13
CA SER A 404 -5.37 -5.66 -8.45
C SER A 404 -3.95 -5.68 -7.88
N GLY A 405 -3.71 -6.44 -6.82
CA GLY A 405 -2.37 -6.63 -6.26
C GLY A 405 -1.35 -7.17 -7.27
N LYS A 406 -1.82 -7.93 -8.25
CA LYS A 406 -1.03 -8.46 -9.36
C LYS A 406 -0.60 -7.36 -10.33
N GLU A 407 -1.49 -6.48 -10.77
CA GLU A 407 -1.15 -5.36 -11.63
C GLU A 407 -0.13 -4.45 -10.95
N VAL A 408 -0.28 -4.24 -9.62
CA VAL A 408 0.71 -3.52 -8.80
C VAL A 408 2.07 -4.23 -8.80
N HIS A 409 2.11 -5.55 -8.60
CA HIS A 409 3.34 -6.33 -8.61
C HIS A 409 4.05 -6.24 -9.96
N LEU A 410 3.30 -6.42 -11.06
CA LEU A 410 3.82 -6.31 -12.41
C LEU A 410 4.37 -4.90 -12.71
N TRP A 411 3.64 -3.85 -12.31
CA TRP A 411 4.12 -2.49 -12.47
C TRP A 411 5.39 -2.23 -11.64
N LYS A 412 5.47 -2.77 -10.43
CA LYS A 412 6.69 -2.69 -9.61
C LYS A 412 7.90 -3.31 -10.31
N LEU A 413 7.75 -4.48 -10.92
CA LEU A 413 8.82 -5.11 -11.73
C LEU A 413 9.23 -4.21 -12.91
N ARG A 414 8.26 -3.68 -13.65
CA ARG A 414 8.47 -2.76 -14.79
C ARG A 414 9.16 -1.46 -14.40
N GLN A 415 8.93 -0.98 -13.18
CA GLN A 415 9.65 0.15 -12.59
C GLN A 415 10.97 -0.25 -11.91
N ARG A 416 11.35 -1.52 -11.95
CA ARG A 416 12.54 -2.07 -11.27
C ARG A 416 12.53 -1.84 -9.77
N ILE A 417 11.31 -1.79 -9.15
CA ILE A 417 11.15 -1.72 -7.69
C ILE A 417 11.56 -3.06 -7.09
N GLY A 418 12.22 -3.05 -5.93
CA GLY A 418 12.76 -4.21 -5.24
C GLY A 418 14.29 -4.19 -5.22
N GLY A 419 14.92 -5.25 -5.72
CA GLY A 419 16.36 -5.43 -5.75
C GLY A 419 16.93 -5.93 -4.44
N GLN A 420 17.77 -5.16 -3.76
CA GLN A 420 18.34 -5.56 -2.48
C GLN A 420 17.25 -5.69 -1.41
N ALA A 421 17.20 -6.81 -0.71
CA ALA A 421 16.34 -6.98 0.44
C ALA A 421 16.85 -6.13 1.60
N PHE A 422 16.02 -5.20 2.08
CA PHE A 422 16.32 -4.29 3.17
C PHE A 422 15.04 -3.83 3.84
N TRP A 423 14.93 -4.04 5.17
CA TRP A 423 13.79 -3.55 5.92
C TRP A 423 14.19 -3.19 7.35
N VAL A 424 14.04 -1.93 7.71
CA VAL A 424 14.33 -1.39 9.04
C VAL A 424 13.14 -0.54 9.49
N CYS A 425 12.47 -0.93 10.58
CA CYS A 425 11.31 -0.25 11.14
C CYS A 425 11.20 -0.58 12.65
N HIS A 426 10.20 -0.07 13.36
CA HIS A 426 9.97 -0.31 14.79
C HIS A 426 10.02 -1.81 15.14
N SER A 427 10.99 -2.22 15.97
CA SER A 427 11.47 -3.62 16.03
C SER A 427 11.11 -4.36 17.33
N PHE A 428 10.47 -3.68 18.30
CA PHE A 428 10.38 -4.21 19.67
C PHE A 428 8.97 -4.55 20.13
N GLN A 429 7.96 -4.56 19.26
CA GLN A 429 6.58 -4.88 19.64
C GLN A 429 6.47 -6.28 20.27
N GLY A 430 7.09 -7.29 19.68
CA GLY A 430 7.08 -8.66 20.20
C GLY A 430 7.79 -8.86 21.54
N TYR A 431 8.58 -7.88 21.99
CA TYR A 431 9.25 -7.93 23.30
C TYR A 431 8.25 -7.84 24.45
N TYR A 432 7.14 -7.15 24.29
CA TYR A 432 6.09 -7.03 25.28
C TYR A 432 5.49 -8.40 25.60
N ASP A 433 5.12 -9.18 24.61
CA ASP A 433 4.55 -10.51 24.79
C ASP A 433 5.56 -11.51 25.34
N ARG A 434 6.84 -11.38 24.95
CA ARG A 434 7.89 -12.30 25.35
C ARG A 434 8.42 -12.04 26.77
N PHE A 435 8.52 -10.77 27.21
CA PHE A 435 9.34 -10.43 28.36
C PHE A 435 8.68 -9.50 29.39
N LEU A 436 7.59 -8.77 29.08
CA LEU A 436 7.05 -7.78 30.02
C LEU A 436 6.64 -8.38 31.36
N LYS A 437 6.11 -9.59 31.35
CA LYS A 437 5.65 -10.29 32.57
C LYS A 437 6.81 -10.68 33.49
N ASP A 438 7.90 -11.23 32.90
CA ASP A 438 8.99 -11.84 33.65
C ASP A 438 10.19 -10.88 33.87
N HIS A 439 10.31 -9.85 33.03
CA HIS A 439 11.36 -8.85 33.04
C HIS A 439 10.81 -7.42 32.89
N PRO A 440 9.93 -6.96 33.82
CA PRO A 440 9.36 -5.62 33.74
C PRO A 440 10.42 -4.50 33.80
N ASP A 441 11.60 -4.77 34.36
CA ASP A 441 12.73 -3.87 34.46
C ASP A 441 13.45 -3.63 33.10
N TRP A 442 13.17 -4.43 32.07
CA TRP A 442 13.66 -4.22 30.72
C TRP A 442 12.85 -3.14 29.97
N PHE A 443 11.73 -2.70 30.55
CA PHE A 443 10.84 -1.72 29.93
C PHE A 443 10.96 -0.35 30.58
N ALA A 444 10.43 0.68 29.89
CA ALA A 444 10.54 2.05 30.33
C ALA A 444 9.86 2.27 31.67
N GLN A 445 10.60 2.84 32.62
CA GLN A 445 10.15 3.16 33.96
C GLN A 445 9.55 4.57 34.05
N GLY A 446 8.69 4.79 35.05
CA GLY A 446 8.06 6.07 35.35
C GLY A 446 6.76 6.32 34.58
N TYR A 447 6.10 5.26 34.12
CA TYR A 447 4.80 5.30 33.45
C TYR A 447 3.79 4.38 34.15
N SER A 448 2.52 4.75 34.09
CA SER A 448 1.41 3.89 34.53
C SER A 448 0.89 3.09 33.32
N GLY A 449 0.42 1.85 33.56
CA GLY A 449 -0.05 0.95 32.51
C GLY A 449 1.09 0.31 31.72
N GLN A 450 0.87 -0.02 30.45
CA GLN A 450 1.87 -0.63 29.59
C GLN A 450 3.01 0.38 29.32
N PRO A 451 4.28 0.02 29.58
CA PRO A 451 5.41 0.89 29.29
C PRO A 451 5.47 1.25 27.81
N PRO A 452 5.72 2.52 27.44
CA PRO A 452 5.69 2.96 26.05
C PRO A 452 6.95 2.58 25.24
N GLN A 453 8.04 2.24 25.90
CA GLN A 453 9.37 1.96 25.32
C GLN A 453 10.08 0.85 26.11
N LEU A 454 11.22 0.40 25.61
CA LEU A 454 12.18 -0.42 26.38
C LEU A 454 13.15 0.46 27.18
N CYS A 455 13.85 -0.14 28.14
CA CYS A 455 14.96 0.48 28.89
C CYS A 455 16.28 0.18 28.19
N TYR A 456 16.62 0.93 27.13
CA TYR A 456 17.75 0.66 26.22
C TYR A 456 19.14 0.68 26.89
N THR A 457 19.25 1.10 28.16
CA THR A 457 20.49 0.99 28.97
C THR A 457 20.54 -0.28 29.83
N HIS A 458 19.49 -1.13 29.81
CA HIS A 458 19.47 -2.35 30.61
C HIS A 458 20.41 -3.43 30.00
N PRO A 459 21.43 -3.93 30.73
CA PRO A 459 22.42 -4.82 30.13
C PRO A 459 21.87 -6.17 29.68
N ASP A 460 20.87 -6.72 30.40
CA ASP A 460 20.29 -8.01 30.03
C ASP A 460 19.40 -7.90 28.79
N LEU A 461 18.68 -6.78 28.63
CA LEU A 461 17.98 -6.45 27.41
C LEU A 461 18.95 -6.41 26.22
N VAL A 462 20.10 -5.73 26.37
CA VAL A 462 21.13 -5.65 25.31
C VAL A 462 21.60 -7.06 24.94
N ARG A 463 21.88 -7.93 25.93
CA ARG A 463 22.27 -9.33 25.67
C ARG A 463 21.20 -10.13 24.92
N GLN A 464 19.93 -9.94 25.28
CA GLN A 464 18.84 -10.61 24.60
C GLN A 464 18.69 -10.16 23.14
N VAL A 465 18.82 -8.85 22.89
CA VAL A 465 18.77 -8.32 21.52
C VAL A 465 19.92 -8.82 20.66
N VAL A 466 21.14 -8.90 21.24
CA VAL A 466 22.29 -9.52 20.57
C VAL A 466 22.02 -10.98 20.22
N GLN A 467 21.42 -11.74 21.15
CA GLN A 467 21.07 -13.13 20.91
C GLN A 467 20.02 -13.28 19.78
N ASP A 468 18.98 -12.45 19.78
CA ASP A 468 17.95 -12.47 18.74
C ASP A 468 18.55 -12.16 17.35
N ALA A 469 19.50 -11.23 17.27
CA ALA A 469 20.19 -10.91 16.03
C ALA A 469 21.09 -12.07 15.55
N ARG A 470 21.84 -12.70 16.46
CA ARG A 470 22.66 -13.89 16.14
C ARG A 470 21.82 -15.06 15.67
N ASP A 471 20.71 -15.35 16.37
CA ASP A 471 19.78 -16.42 15.98
C ASP A 471 19.19 -16.20 14.59
N TYR A 472 18.88 -14.96 14.24
CA TYR A 472 18.44 -14.61 12.88
C TYR A 472 19.55 -14.91 11.84
N PHE A 473 20.78 -14.45 12.07
CA PHE A 473 21.89 -14.65 11.13
C PHE A 473 22.38 -16.10 11.08
N ASP A 474 22.17 -16.88 12.13
CA ASP A 474 22.37 -18.34 12.16
C ASP A 474 21.27 -19.12 11.40
N GLY A 475 20.27 -18.45 10.83
CA GLY A 475 19.18 -19.09 10.09
C GLY A 475 18.08 -19.71 10.96
N LYS A 476 18.04 -19.42 12.27
CA LYS A 476 17.00 -19.90 13.20
C LYS A 476 15.65 -19.16 13.04
N GLY A 477 15.62 -18.16 12.16
CA GLY A 477 14.45 -17.36 11.88
C GLY A 477 14.35 -16.07 12.70
N LYS A 478 13.36 -15.25 12.33
CA LYS A 478 13.08 -13.94 12.91
C LYS A 478 12.12 -14.07 14.07
N GLN A 479 12.43 -13.46 15.21
CA GLN A 479 11.52 -13.41 16.36
C GLN A 479 10.27 -12.56 16.05
N PRO A 480 9.11 -12.84 16.68
CA PRO A 480 7.91 -12.04 16.48
C PRO A 480 8.15 -10.54 16.73
N GLY A 481 7.70 -9.69 15.83
CA GLY A 481 7.85 -8.24 15.92
C GLY A 481 9.24 -7.69 15.59
N ALA A 482 10.27 -8.54 15.38
CA ALA A 482 11.58 -8.08 14.91
C ALA A 482 11.55 -7.70 13.43
N THR A 483 12.26 -6.64 13.06
CA THR A 483 12.48 -6.26 11.65
C THR A 483 13.85 -6.71 11.22
N ALA A 484 13.91 -7.62 10.26
CA ALA A 484 15.15 -8.16 9.72
C ALA A 484 14.89 -8.63 8.29
N GLU A 485 15.82 -8.33 7.39
CA GLU A 485 15.72 -8.74 5.98
C GLU A 485 17.14 -8.88 5.39
N GLY A 486 17.41 -9.98 4.68
CA GLY A 486 18.72 -10.25 4.11
C GLY A 486 19.83 -10.24 5.16
N ASP A 487 20.85 -9.42 4.95
CA ASP A 487 22.02 -9.28 5.84
C ASP A 487 21.86 -8.18 6.90
N VAL A 488 20.63 -7.66 7.09
CA VAL A 488 20.35 -6.55 8.03
C VAL A 488 19.37 -6.98 9.11
N PHE A 489 19.71 -6.71 10.37
CA PHE A 489 18.84 -6.83 11.53
C PHE A 489 18.48 -5.44 12.07
N GLY A 490 17.20 -5.09 12.12
CA GLY A 490 16.71 -3.75 12.48
C GLY A 490 16.63 -3.53 14.00
N LEU A 491 17.09 -2.37 14.46
CA LEU A 491 16.98 -1.92 15.84
C LEU A 491 16.36 -0.52 15.87
N VAL A 492 15.04 -0.44 15.91
CA VAL A 492 14.32 0.83 15.94
C VAL A 492 13.38 0.88 17.15
N PRO A 493 13.47 1.91 18.00
CA PRO A 493 12.56 2.12 19.13
C PRO A 493 11.09 2.11 18.71
N MET A 494 10.18 1.97 19.68
CA MET A 494 8.75 2.12 19.45
C MET A 494 8.45 3.55 18.97
N ASP A 495 7.38 3.72 18.16
CA ASP A 495 7.02 4.98 17.51
C ASP A 495 6.43 6.01 18.48
N ASN A 496 7.25 6.45 19.43
CA ASN A 496 6.93 7.53 20.35
C ASN A 496 8.20 8.10 20.99
N ASN A 497 8.09 9.25 21.64
CA ASN A 497 9.19 9.93 22.33
C ASN A 497 9.11 9.82 23.88
N GLN A 498 8.41 8.81 24.38
CA GLN A 498 8.23 8.58 25.83
C GLN A 498 9.37 7.71 26.38
N TRP A 499 10.56 8.29 26.47
CA TRP A 499 11.79 7.60 26.90
C TRP A 499 11.74 7.16 28.35
N CYS A 500 12.45 6.06 28.68
CA CYS A 500 12.57 5.54 30.06
C CYS A 500 13.06 6.62 31.05
N LYS A 501 12.35 6.78 32.17
CA LYS A 501 12.65 7.80 33.19
C LYS A 501 13.62 7.32 34.26
N CYS A 502 14.22 6.13 34.14
CA CYS A 502 15.27 5.71 35.07
C CYS A 502 16.51 6.61 34.96
N PRO A 503 17.31 6.80 36.07
CA PRO A 503 18.45 7.69 36.05
C PRO A 503 19.48 7.40 34.96
N ARG A 504 19.74 6.12 34.67
CA ARG A 504 20.68 5.70 33.61
C ARG A 504 20.23 6.18 32.20
N CYS A 505 18.97 5.98 31.87
CA CYS A 505 18.44 6.41 30.58
C CYS A 505 18.39 7.94 30.46
N GLN A 506 17.98 8.63 31.51
CA GLN A 506 17.92 10.09 31.53
C GLN A 506 19.31 10.75 31.39
N ALA A 507 20.37 10.11 31.90
CA ALA A 507 21.73 10.61 31.76
C ALA A 507 22.26 10.56 30.32
N GLU A 508 21.71 9.68 29.48
CA GLU A 508 22.10 9.54 28.08
C GLU A 508 21.34 10.51 27.14
N LEU A 509 20.30 11.21 27.62
CA LEU A 509 19.57 12.18 26.81
C LEU A 509 20.41 13.47 26.63
N ASN A 510 20.41 14.01 25.42
CA ASN A 510 21.17 15.20 25.05
C ASN A 510 20.50 16.48 25.56
N GLN A 511 20.99 16.99 26.70
CA GLN A 511 20.43 18.18 27.36
C GLN A 511 20.50 19.44 26.48
N ALA A 512 21.53 19.56 25.63
CA ALA A 512 21.69 20.69 24.73
C ALA A 512 20.60 20.73 23.63
N GLN A 513 19.98 19.59 23.32
CA GLN A 513 18.94 19.47 22.30
C GLN A 513 17.51 19.56 22.85
N MET A 514 17.29 19.60 24.16
CA MET A 514 15.94 19.56 24.76
C MET A 514 15.02 20.72 24.32
N SER A 515 15.58 21.88 23.97
CA SER A 515 14.83 23.02 23.42
C SER A 515 14.60 22.94 21.92
N ASN A 516 15.20 21.98 21.21
CA ASN A 516 15.04 21.82 19.78
C ASN A 516 13.58 21.44 19.44
N ARG A 517 12.95 22.20 18.55
CA ARG A 517 11.55 22.02 18.12
C ARG A 517 11.41 21.40 16.73
N GLN A 518 12.52 21.10 16.05
CA GLN A 518 12.47 20.38 14.78
C GLN A 518 11.91 18.98 15.01
N PHE A 519 11.19 18.45 14.02
CA PHE A 519 10.74 17.07 14.06
C PHE A 519 11.95 16.13 14.18
N ASN A 520 12.85 16.18 13.21
CA ASN A 520 14.15 15.52 13.29
C ASN A 520 15.10 16.34 14.16
N ASN A 521 15.54 15.78 15.26
CA ASN A 521 16.41 16.44 16.25
C ASN A 521 17.36 15.41 16.91
N GLY A 522 18.09 15.82 17.95
CA GLY A 522 19.09 14.99 18.60
C GLY A 522 18.86 14.71 20.08
N LYS A 523 17.65 14.94 20.62
CA LYS A 523 17.36 14.78 22.07
C LYS A 523 17.74 13.41 22.62
N ALA A 524 17.47 12.36 21.86
CA ALA A 524 17.75 10.98 22.25
C ALA A 524 18.86 10.32 21.40
N SER A 525 19.64 11.09 20.61
CA SER A 525 20.66 10.52 19.72
C SER A 525 21.70 9.71 20.49
N ASN A 526 22.30 10.25 21.54
CA ASN A 526 23.29 9.52 22.33
C ASN A 526 22.71 8.24 22.96
N TYR A 527 21.48 8.29 23.43
CA TYR A 527 20.77 7.19 24.08
C TYR A 527 20.48 6.04 23.09
N VAL A 528 19.86 6.34 21.96
CA VAL A 528 19.46 5.33 20.98
C VAL A 528 20.69 4.77 20.25
N TRP A 529 21.58 5.63 19.74
CA TRP A 529 22.77 5.20 19.02
C TRP A 529 23.80 4.52 19.93
N GLY A 530 23.82 4.86 21.23
CA GLY A 530 24.60 4.13 22.23
C GLY A 530 24.11 2.69 22.40
N PHE A 531 22.82 2.45 22.39
CA PHE A 531 22.25 1.11 22.39
C PHE A 531 22.56 0.35 21.09
N VAL A 532 22.28 0.97 19.93
CA VAL A 532 22.55 0.37 18.60
C VAL A 532 24.02 0.01 18.47
N GLY A 533 24.94 0.89 18.87
CA GLY A 533 26.39 0.65 18.80
C GLY A 533 26.85 -0.52 19.66
N LYS A 534 26.30 -0.68 20.88
CA LYS A 534 26.61 -1.81 21.77
C LYS A 534 26.19 -3.14 21.15
N VAL A 535 24.98 -3.21 20.61
CA VAL A 535 24.49 -4.43 19.92
C VAL A 535 25.31 -4.72 18.67
N ALA A 536 25.58 -3.70 17.85
CA ALA A 536 26.36 -3.85 16.61
C ALA A 536 27.77 -4.39 16.87
N GLU A 537 28.47 -3.89 17.89
CA GLU A 537 29.79 -4.35 18.25
C GLU A 537 29.79 -5.83 18.68
N GLU A 538 28.81 -6.25 19.49
CA GLU A 538 28.69 -7.64 19.92
C GLU A 538 28.34 -8.60 18.77
N VAL A 539 27.46 -8.17 17.86
CA VAL A 539 27.09 -8.96 16.67
C VAL A 539 28.30 -9.06 15.72
N ARG A 540 29.05 -7.99 15.50
CA ARG A 540 30.23 -7.97 14.62
C ARG A 540 31.29 -8.98 15.02
N ARG A 541 31.47 -9.29 16.30
CA ARG A 541 32.42 -10.30 16.80
C ARG A 541 32.10 -11.71 16.30
N SER A 542 30.86 -12.04 16.11
CA SER A 542 30.41 -13.36 15.65
C SER A 542 30.02 -13.38 14.17
N HIS A 543 29.49 -12.25 13.64
CA HIS A 543 28.98 -12.11 12.28
C HIS A 543 29.56 -10.83 11.65
N PRO A 544 30.85 -10.81 11.26
CA PRO A 544 31.56 -9.59 10.82
C PRO A 544 31.04 -9.06 9.46
N ASP A 545 30.35 -9.88 8.66
CA ASP A 545 29.76 -9.57 7.37
C ASP A 545 28.29 -9.12 7.45
N LYS A 546 27.70 -9.07 8.65
CA LYS A 546 26.29 -8.71 8.87
C LYS A 546 26.15 -7.31 9.45
N TRP A 547 24.98 -6.72 9.19
CA TRP A 547 24.67 -5.33 9.49
C TRP A 547 23.58 -5.18 10.55
N ILE A 548 23.74 -4.17 11.37
CA ILE A 548 22.66 -3.68 12.24
C ILE A 548 22.09 -2.40 11.62
N GLY A 549 20.77 -2.39 11.40
CA GLY A 549 20.07 -1.27 10.78
C GLY A 549 19.30 -0.45 11.81
N ALA A 550 19.34 0.87 11.69
CA ALA A 550 18.52 1.76 12.50
C ALA A 550 18.03 2.98 11.69
N LEU A 551 16.93 3.60 12.12
CA LEU A 551 16.46 4.86 11.56
C LEU A 551 17.21 6.04 12.17
N ALA A 552 17.48 7.07 11.38
CA ALA A 552 17.73 8.42 11.87
C ALA A 552 16.41 9.18 11.83
N TYR A 553 15.68 9.22 12.96
CA TYR A 553 14.27 9.60 13.01
C TYR A 553 13.92 10.35 14.28
N ALA A 554 13.08 11.36 14.17
CA ALA A 554 12.53 12.12 15.28
C ALA A 554 13.61 12.55 16.30
N ASP A 555 13.48 12.19 17.56
CA ASP A 555 14.39 12.58 18.64
C ASP A 555 15.82 12.01 18.53
N TYR A 556 16.07 11.06 17.63
CA TYR A 556 17.39 10.43 17.41
C TYR A 556 17.86 10.52 15.95
N ALA A 557 17.37 11.52 15.23
CA ALA A 557 17.75 11.75 13.83
C ALA A 557 19.17 12.30 13.65
N TYR A 558 19.64 13.12 14.58
CA TYR A 558 20.99 13.70 14.46
C TYR A 558 22.08 12.69 14.79
N VAL A 559 23.25 12.89 14.20
CA VAL A 559 24.47 12.17 14.59
C VAL A 559 24.68 12.34 16.10
N PRO A 560 24.98 11.27 16.85
CA PRO A 560 25.22 11.37 18.30
C PRO A 560 26.55 12.09 18.60
N ASP A 561 26.56 12.83 19.71
CA ASP A 561 27.74 13.63 20.12
C ASP A 561 28.78 12.83 20.91
N THR A 562 28.34 11.86 21.73
CA THR A 562 29.15 11.17 22.72
C THR A 562 29.45 9.70 22.38
N VAL A 563 28.79 9.14 21.40
CA VAL A 563 28.97 7.75 20.97
C VAL A 563 29.23 7.69 19.46
N GLN A 564 29.88 6.60 19.02
CA GLN A 564 30.10 6.36 17.59
C GLN A 564 29.36 5.10 17.17
N PRO A 565 28.45 5.17 16.21
CA PRO A 565 27.87 3.98 15.59
C PRO A 565 28.98 3.13 14.96
N GLY A 566 28.97 1.82 15.22
CA GLY A 566 29.99 0.89 14.73
C GLY A 566 30.09 0.83 13.19
N PRO A 567 31.14 0.26 12.64
CA PRO A 567 31.34 0.17 11.19
C PRO A 567 30.36 -0.75 10.49
N ASN A 568 29.71 -1.65 11.21
CA ASN A 568 28.66 -2.54 10.72
C ASN A 568 27.25 -2.00 11.00
N VAL A 569 27.09 -0.67 11.13
CA VAL A 569 25.78 -0.01 11.26
C VAL A 569 25.38 0.63 9.94
N VAL A 570 24.20 0.27 9.42
CA VAL A 570 23.55 0.97 8.31
C VAL A 570 22.48 1.91 8.85
N VAL A 571 22.36 3.08 8.25
CA VAL A 571 21.43 4.11 8.71
C VAL A 571 20.43 4.44 7.62
N GLN A 572 19.13 4.46 7.99
CA GLN A 572 18.07 4.93 7.10
C GLN A 572 17.55 6.28 7.63
N LEU A 573 17.75 7.32 6.83
CA LEU A 573 17.38 8.70 7.17
C LEU A 573 15.93 8.97 6.81
N CYS A 574 15.12 9.41 7.77
CA CYS A 574 13.72 9.76 7.58
C CYS A 574 13.59 11.23 7.20
N LEU A 575 13.24 11.53 5.94
CA LEU A 575 13.21 12.89 5.39
C LEU A 575 11.80 13.28 4.92
N HIS A 576 11.38 14.51 5.21
CA HIS A 576 10.05 15.06 4.91
C HIS A 576 10.02 15.77 3.54
N THR A 577 10.40 15.08 2.51
CA THR A 577 10.73 15.61 1.18
C THR A 577 9.60 16.38 0.52
N ARG A 578 8.33 15.97 0.70
CA ARG A 578 7.17 16.71 0.21
C ARG A 578 7.06 18.12 0.84
N ASN A 579 7.49 18.27 2.09
CA ASN A 579 7.35 19.50 2.86
C ASN A 579 8.56 20.43 2.75
N TRP A 580 9.46 20.26 1.77
CA TRP A 580 10.59 21.18 1.54
C TRP A 580 10.17 22.56 1.02
N TRP A 581 8.88 22.77 0.76
CA TRP A 581 8.35 24.13 0.64
C TRP A 581 8.50 24.94 1.93
N CYS A 582 8.65 24.30 3.10
CA CYS A 582 8.94 24.93 4.38
C CYS A 582 10.47 24.98 4.59
N PRO A 583 11.11 26.17 4.51
CA PRO A 583 12.56 26.29 4.53
C PRO A 583 13.23 25.69 5.77
N SER A 584 12.57 25.74 6.93
CA SER A 584 13.14 25.18 8.17
C SER A 584 13.20 23.65 8.11
N MET A 585 12.26 22.99 7.43
CA MET A 585 12.27 21.52 7.25
C MET A 585 13.32 21.12 6.21
N GLU A 586 13.39 21.82 5.09
CA GLU A 586 14.40 21.58 4.06
C GLU A 586 15.81 21.66 4.63
N VAL A 587 16.12 22.78 5.32
CA VAL A 587 17.44 22.99 5.94
C VAL A 587 17.76 21.91 6.98
N ASN A 588 16.75 21.48 7.77
CA ASN A 588 16.95 20.44 8.77
C ASN A 588 17.19 19.07 8.17
N ASP A 589 16.43 18.69 7.15
CA ASP A 589 16.59 17.40 6.46
C ASP A 589 17.93 17.34 5.71
N ILE A 590 18.35 18.43 5.07
CA ILE A 590 19.67 18.54 4.45
C ILE A 590 20.77 18.40 5.50
N LYS A 591 20.64 19.05 6.66
CA LYS A 591 21.59 18.91 7.77
C LYS A 591 21.71 17.45 8.23
N VAL A 592 20.62 16.74 8.41
CA VAL A 592 20.62 15.31 8.78
C VAL A 592 21.40 14.49 7.76
N LEU A 593 21.12 14.67 6.47
CA LEU A 593 21.78 13.96 5.38
C LEU A 593 23.30 14.24 5.36
N GLU A 594 23.70 15.51 5.42
CA GLU A 594 25.09 15.93 5.31
C GLU A 594 25.91 15.55 6.55
N ASP A 595 25.35 15.66 7.76
CA ASP A 595 26.03 15.31 9.00
C ASP A 595 26.30 13.81 9.09
N TRP A 596 25.33 12.94 8.72
CA TRP A 596 25.54 11.51 8.67
C TRP A 596 26.57 11.11 7.62
N ARG A 597 26.58 11.74 6.44
CA ARG A 597 27.60 11.49 5.41
C ARG A 597 28.98 11.98 5.83
N ARG A 598 29.07 13.09 6.54
CA ARG A 598 30.32 13.64 7.05
C ARG A 598 30.90 12.81 8.21
N GLN A 599 30.03 12.26 9.06
CA GLN A 599 30.42 11.40 10.18
C GLN A 599 31.15 10.15 9.71
N ASP A 600 30.71 9.53 8.64
CA ASP A 600 31.39 8.38 8.00
C ASP A 600 31.08 8.39 6.49
N PRO A 601 32.05 8.79 5.64
CA PRO A 601 31.88 8.80 4.19
C PRO A 601 31.61 7.44 3.55
N THR A 602 31.92 6.35 4.25
CA THR A 602 31.78 4.96 3.74
C THR A 602 30.54 4.26 4.23
N ARG A 603 29.84 4.81 5.22
CA ARG A 603 28.63 4.22 5.80
C ARG A 603 27.53 4.05 4.75
N PRO A 604 26.94 2.86 4.63
CA PRO A 604 25.75 2.69 3.81
C PRO A 604 24.59 3.53 4.38
N LEU A 605 24.10 4.48 3.58
CA LEU A 605 22.94 5.32 3.91
C LEU A 605 21.79 4.96 3.00
N TYR A 606 20.62 4.79 3.61
CA TYR A 606 19.33 4.60 2.95
C TYR A 606 18.40 5.75 3.31
N LEU A 607 17.34 5.95 2.55
CA LEU A 607 16.36 6.98 2.83
C LEU A 607 14.98 6.37 3.07
N TRP A 608 14.27 6.92 4.05
CA TRP A 608 12.83 6.83 4.22
C TRP A 608 12.26 8.18 3.84
N LEU A 609 11.57 8.23 2.70
CA LEU A 609 11.04 9.45 2.10
C LEU A 609 9.54 9.54 2.36
N TYR A 610 9.10 10.54 3.10
CA TYR A 610 7.68 10.77 3.34
C TYR A 610 7.04 11.44 2.13
N TYR A 611 6.45 10.64 1.25
CA TYR A 611 5.54 11.05 0.18
C TYR A 611 4.09 11.10 0.66
N CYS A 612 3.83 10.58 1.87
CA CYS A 612 2.58 10.70 2.61
C CYS A 612 2.45 12.06 3.30
N PHE A 613 1.39 12.23 4.06
CA PHE A 613 1.13 13.36 4.95
C PHE A 613 1.11 14.75 4.31
N PRO A 614 0.47 14.96 3.13
CA PRO A 614 0.18 16.33 2.71
C PRO A 614 -0.78 16.98 3.70
N ALA A 615 -1.64 16.17 4.37
CA ALA A 615 -2.52 16.58 5.45
C ALA A 615 -2.76 15.43 6.43
N LEU A 616 -2.93 15.75 7.71
CA LEU A 616 -3.22 14.75 8.74
C LEU A 616 -4.49 13.94 8.44
N ASN A 617 -5.54 14.60 7.94
CA ASN A 617 -6.83 13.96 7.64
C ASN A 617 -6.83 13.16 6.33
N ALA A 618 -5.86 13.38 5.44
CA ALA A 618 -5.67 12.53 4.28
C ALA A 618 -5.41 11.07 4.69
N ARG A 619 -4.88 10.86 5.88
CA ARG A 619 -4.66 9.56 6.50
C ARG A 619 -5.93 8.75 6.76
N TYR A 620 -7.10 9.38 6.82
CA TYR A 620 -8.38 8.74 7.19
C TYR A 620 -9.38 8.62 6.03
N GLY A 621 -8.91 8.64 4.79
CA GLY A 621 -9.72 8.37 3.62
C GLY A 621 -10.58 9.53 3.12
N ASP A 622 -10.48 10.71 3.70
CA ASP A 622 -11.16 11.91 3.23
C ASP A 622 -10.16 12.90 2.62
N PHE A 623 -9.84 12.67 1.33
CA PHE A 623 -8.96 13.57 0.58
C PHE A 623 -9.70 14.85 0.20
N ALA A 624 -9.91 15.73 1.18
CA ALA A 624 -10.51 17.04 1.01
C ALA A 624 -9.47 18.17 1.09
N TYR A 625 -8.22 17.87 0.72
CA TYR A 625 -7.08 18.79 0.86
C TYR A 625 -6.48 19.17 -0.48
N PHE A 626 -5.76 20.29 -0.50
CA PHE A 626 -5.07 20.76 -1.70
C PHE A 626 -3.95 19.77 -2.08
N PRO A 627 -3.84 19.34 -3.37
CA PRO A 627 -2.82 18.39 -3.80
C PRO A 627 -1.41 18.92 -3.58
N GLY A 628 -0.55 18.06 -3.03
CA GLY A 628 0.83 18.40 -2.72
C GLY A 628 1.80 17.93 -3.80
N PHE A 629 1.60 18.31 -5.06
CA PHE A 629 2.52 17.98 -6.16
C PHE A 629 3.89 18.61 -5.96
N PHE A 630 4.97 17.88 -6.25
CA PHE A 630 6.35 18.34 -6.05
C PHE A 630 7.38 17.67 -6.97
N ALA A 631 6.95 17.17 -8.14
CA ALA A 631 7.80 16.39 -9.06
C ALA A 631 9.06 17.15 -9.51
N HIS A 632 8.98 18.47 -9.74
CA HIS A 632 10.16 19.26 -10.08
C HIS A 632 11.13 19.42 -8.90
N THR A 633 10.61 19.47 -7.67
CA THR A 633 11.45 19.43 -6.45
C THR A 633 12.18 18.10 -6.32
N VAL A 634 11.52 16.98 -6.66
CA VAL A 634 12.14 15.64 -6.67
C VAL A 634 13.40 15.59 -7.51
N VAL A 635 13.44 16.27 -8.66
CA VAL A 635 14.63 16.29 -9.54
C VAL A 635 15.87 16.78 -8.76
N GLY A 636 15.75 17.91 -8.06
CA GLY A 636 16.84 18.45 -7.24
C GLY A 636 17.19 17.57 -6.04
N GLN A 637 16.19 16.96 -5.43
CA GLN A 637 16.36 16.03 -4.30
C GLN A 637 17.15 14.79 -4.73
N MET A 638 16.78 14.16 -5.83
CA MET A 638 17.45 12.96 -6.35
C MET A 638 18.92 13.23 -6.73
N GLU A 639 19.23 14.39 -7.29
CA GLU A 639 20.63 14.78 -7.54
C GLU A 639 21.42 14.92 -6.23
N ARG A 640 20.84 15.54 -5.20
CA ARG A 640 21.46 15.63 -3.86
C ARG A 640 21.70 14.25 -3.25
N TYR A 641 20.73 13.33 -3.38
CA TYR A 641 20.88 11.96 -2.86
C TYR A 641 21.95 11.17 -3.61
N ARG A 642 22.05 11.35 -4.90
CA ARG A 642 23.14 10.79 -5.72
C ARG A 642 24.51 11.30 -5.24
N GLN A 643 24.66 12.60 -5.05
CA GLN A 643 25.91 13.22 -4.55
C GLN A 643 26.27 12.73 -3.14
N ALA A 644 25.27 12.49 -2.30
CA ALA A 644 25.46 11.93 -0.97
C ALA A 644 25.75 10.41 -0.99
N GLY A 645 25.74 9.74 -2.14
CA GLY A 645 26.02 8.30 -2.25
C GLY A 645 24.98 7.43 -1.55
N ILE A 646 23.71 7.75 -1.69
CA ILE A 646 22.60 6.98 -1.12
C ILE A 646 22.51 5.61 -1.79
N CYS A 647 22.43 4.53 -0.99
CA CYS A 647 22.39 3.15 -1.45
C CYS A 647 21.01 2.67 -1.84
N GLY A 648 19.95 3.27 -1.26
CA GLY A 648 18.58 2.86 -1.54
C GLY A 648 17.55 3.79 -0.93
N ILE A 649 16.31 3.67 -1.43
CA ILE A 649 15.17 4.49 -1.03
C ILE A 649 13.95 3.64 -0.69
N PHE A 650 13.23 4.06 0.31
CA PHE A 650 11.89 3.65 0.64
C PHE A 650 10.99 4.87 0.61
N MET A 651 9.89 4.80 -0.15
CA MET A 651 8.91 5.87 -0.26
C MET A 651 7.64 5.47 0.49
N GLU A 652 7.34 6.17 1.57
CA GLU A 652 6.07 6.03 2.25
C GLU A 652 5.04 6.93 1.59
N HIS A 653 4.00 6.33 1.01
CA HIS A 653 2.93 7.09 0.38
C HIS A 653 1.62 7.01 1.16
N SER A 654 0.66 7.87 0.81
CA SER A 654 -0.62 8.02 1.49
C SER A 654 -1.63 6.90 1.17
N SER A 655 -1.24 5.63 1.29
CA SER A 655 -2.15 4.50 1.02
C SER A 655 -3.38 4.48 1.92
N GLU A 656 -3.25 5.00 3.11
CA GLU A 656 -4.35 5.09 4.08
C GLU A 656 -5.41 6.13 3.70
N CYS A 657 -5.09 7.03 2.78
CA CYS A 657 -6.04 7.99 2.24
C CYS A 657 -7.09 7.35 1.34
N GLY A 658 -6.95 6.08 1.00
CA GLY A 658 -7.92 5.32 0.19
C GLY A 658 -8.15 5.84 -1.23
N GLN A 659 -7.44 6.86 -1.65
CA GLN A 659 -7.90 7.60 -2.81
C GLN A 659 -6.92 7.76 -3.94
N THR A 660 -5.60 7.90 -3.75
CA THR A 660 -4.89 8.18 -5.00
C THR A 660 -3.37 8.11 -4.90
N THR A 661 -2.82 7.11 -5.50
CA THR A 661 -1.50 7.20 -6.09
C THR A 661 -1.40 8.24 -7.22
N LEU A 662 -2.51 8.77 -7.71
CA LEU A 662 -2.48 9.85 -8.69
C LEU A 662 -1.78 11.10 -8.15
N MET A 663 -1.85 11.33 -6.84
CA MET A 663 -1.15 12.42 -6.19
C MET A 663 0.38 12.24 -6.20
N ASP A 664 0.83 11.00 -6.30
CA ASP A 664 2.26 10.64 -6.28
C ASP A 664 2.72 9.99 -7.60
N GLN A 665 1.85 9.90 -8.60
CA GLN A 665 2.12 9.17 -9.85
C GLN A 665 3.37 9.68 -10.56
N LEU A 666 3.47 10.97 -10.74
CA LEU A 666 4.60 11.59 -11.43
C LEU A 666 5.84 11.61 -10.55
N GLU A 667 5.68 11.88 -9.26
CA GLU A 667 6.74 11.87 -8.27
C GLU A 667 7.39 10.48 -8.18
N PHE A 668 6.59 9.41 -8.12
CA PHE A 668 7.12 8.03 -8.15
C PHE A 668 7.84 7.74 -9.45
N TYR A 669 7.26 8.09 -10.59
CA TYR A 669 7.89 7.84 -11.88
C TYR A 669 9.26 8.50 -11.97
N VAL A 670 9.35 9.80 -11.66
CA VAL A 670 10.63 10.55 -11.70
C VAL A 670 11.64 9.99 -10.70
N THR A 671 11.21 9.76 -9.46
CA THR A 671 12.08 9.19 -8.41
C THR A 671 12.66 7.84 -8.82
N LEU A 672 11.81 6.92 -9.29
CA LEU A 672 12.24 5.57 -9.66
C LEU A 672 13.16 5.57 -10.88
N LYS A 673 12.89 6.42 -11.89
CA LYS A 673 13.76 6.54 -13.07
C LYS A 673 15.12 7.14 -12.72
N LEU A 674 15.19 8.09 -11.79
CA LEU A 674 16.46 8.67 -11.34
C LEU A 674 17.18 7.76 -10.31
N ALA A 675 16.46 6.95 -9.54
CA ALA A 675 17.07 5.93 -8.68
C ALA A 675 17.66 4.77 -9.50
N ASP A 676 17.08 4.45 -10.64
CA ASP A 676 17.58 3.48 -11.61
C ASP A 676 18.78 4.05 -12.41
N ASP A 677 18.60 5.22 -13.02
CA ASP A 677 19.60 5.88 -13.86
C ASP A 677 19.66 7.39 -13.57
N PRO A 678 20.55 7.84 -12.68
CA PRO A 678 20.66 9.23 -12.28
C PRO A 678 21.31 10.13 -13.35
N THR A 679 21.73 9.58 -14.50
CA THR A 679 22.25 10.36 -15.64
C THR A 679 21.14 10.93 -16.52
N ARG A 680 19.88 10.50 -16.30
CA ARG A 680 18.72 11.01 -17.04
C ARG A 680 18.38 12.43 -16.60
N ASP A 681 17.91 13.23 -17.55
CA ASP A 681 17.35 14.55 -17.26
C ASP A 681 15.95 14.39 -16.63
N GLY A 682 15.82 14.75 -15.35
CA GLY A 682 14.56 14.64 -14.61
C GLY A 682 13.46 15.55 -15.16
N ASN A 683 13.78 16.75 -15.66
CA ASN A 683 12.79 17.63 -16.27
C ASN A 683 12.31 17.08 -17.62
N ALA A 684 13.22 16.52 -18.42
CA ALA A 684 12.83 15.82 -19.64
C ALA A 684 11.93 14.60 -19.39
N LEU A 685 12.10 13.89 -18.26
CA LEU A 685 11.18 12.82 -17.84
C LEU A 685 9.77 13.34 -17.53
N ILE A 686 9.67 14.50 -16.88
CA ILE A 686 8.38 15.16 -16.59
C ILE A 686 7.69 15.57 -17.90
N ASP A 687 8.43 16.22 -18.83
CA ASP A 687 7.87 16.62 -20.12
C ASP A 687 7.44 15.41 -20.97
N GLU A 688 8.25 14.33 -20.96
CA GLU A 688 7.92 13.06 -21.61
C GLU A 688 6.63 12.46 -21.04
N PHE A 689 6.44 12.49 -19.72
CA PHE A 689 5.22 12.00 -19.09
C PHE A 689 3.99 12.70 -19.66
N PHE A 690 3.94 14.03 -19.68
CA PHE A 690 2.78 14.74 -20.19
C PHE A 690 2.56 14.46 -21.66
N THR A 691 3.62 14.52 -22.46
CA THR A 691 3.54 14.32 -23.91
C THR A 691 3.05 12.92 -24.27
N ARG A 692 3.59 11.87 -23.65
CA ARG A 692 3.26 10.49 -23.98
C ARG A 692 1.99 9.99 -23.30
N TYR A 693 1.75 10.39 -22.04
CA TYR A 693 0.60 9.91 -21.29
C TYR A 693 -0.69 10.62 -21.67
N TYR A 694 -0.66 11.95 -21.81
CA TYR A 694 -1.85 12.73 -22.14
C TYR A 694 -2.00 13.07 -23.62
N GLY A 695 -0.99 12.82 -24.44
CA GLY A 695 -1.08 13.01 -25.90
C GLY A 695 -1.55 14.39 -26.32
N SER A 696 -2.70 14.49 -27.01
CA SER A 696 -3.26 15.77 -27.45
C SER A 696 -3.69 16.69 -26.30
N ALA A 697 -3.91 16.17 -25.10
CA ALA A 697 -4.20 16.94 -23.89
C ALA A 697 -2.94 17.33 -23.09
N ALA A 698 -1.73 17.04 -23.57
CA ALA A 698 -0.47 17.23 -22.83
C ALA A 698 -0.29 18.66 -22.33
N THR A 699 -0.44 19.65 -23.20
CA THR A 699 -0.20 21.07 -22.87
C THR A 699 -1.10 21.57 -21.73
N PRO A 700 -2.44 21.44 -21.78
CA PRO A 700 -3.28 21.90 -20.69
C PRO A 700 -3.11 21.05 -19.42
N MET A 701 -2.82 19.74 -19.51
CA MET A 701 -2.56 18.91 -18.33
C MET A 701 -1.24 19.29 -17.64
N ALA A 702 -0.17 19.51 -18.40
CA ALA A 702 1.10 20.01 -17.87
C ALA A 702 0.94 21.38 -17.20
N ALA A 703 0.19 22.29 -17.82
CA ALA A 703 -0.10 23.60 -17.25
C ALA A 703 -0.89 23.48 -15.94
N LEU A 704 -1.94 22.65 -15.89
CA LEU A 704 -2.74 22.41 -14.69
C LEU A 704 -1.88 21.84 -13.55
N TYR A 705 -1.11 20.79 -13.84
CA TYR A 705 -0.22 20.17 -12.84
C TYR A 705 0.79 21.20 -12.31
N ARG A 706 1.46 21.91 -13.22
CA ARG A 706 2.47 22.92 -12.85
C ARG A 706 1.89 24.03 -11.98
N ARG A 707 0.68 24.52 -12.31
CA ARG A 707 0.02 25.57 -11.51
C ARG A 707 -0.36 25.08 -10.11
N ILE A 708 -0.78 23.82 -9.99
CA ILE A 708 -1.06 23.20 -8.67
C ILE A 708 0.27 23.04 -7.90
N GLU A 709 1.32 22.51 -8.54
CA GLU A 709 2.64 22.33 -7.93
C GLU A 709 3.26 23.67 -7.50
N ASP A 710 3.27 24.69 -8.36
CA ASP A 710 3.77 26.02 -8.01
C ASP A 710 2.99 26.65 -6.85
N THR A 711 1.68 26.37 -6.77
CA THR A 711 0.85 26.84 -5.65
C THR A 711 1.28 26.16 -4.35
N PHE A 712 1.49 24.84 -4.36
CA PHE A 712 1.89 24.06 -3.19
C PHE A 712 3.33 24.34 -2.77
N SER A 713 4.26 24.41 -3.74
CA SER A 713 5.70 24.49 -3.45
C SER A 713 6.20 25.91 -3.12
N ASN A 714 5.38 26.95 -3.33
CA ASN A 714 5.80 28.32 -3.07
C ASN A 714 5.52 28.74 -1.62
N PRO A 715 6.56 28.96 -0.78
CA PRO A 715 6.40 29.40 0.62
C PRO A 715 5.55 30.68 0.80
N ALA A 716 5.52 31.56 -0.22
CA ALA A 716 4.75 32.80 -0.15
C ALA A 716 3.23 32.59 -0.10
N ASN A 717 2.74 31.42 -0.48
CA ASN A 717 1.32 31.05 -0.42
C ASN A 717 0.86 30.63 1.00
N TYR A 718 1.79 30.47 1.93
CA TYR A 718 1.52 30.01 3.29
C TYR A 718 1.56 31.16 4.30
N PRO A 719 0.72 31.13 5.35
CA PRO A 719 0.82 32.10 6.45
C PRO A 719 2.21 32.07 7.07
N GLU A 720 2.70 33.22 7.51
CA GLU A 720 4.03 33.37 8.07
C GLU A 720 4.28 32.41 9.25
N ALA A 721 3.32 32.27 10.15
CA ALA A 721 3.40 31.38 11.30
C ALA A 721 3.59 29.90 10.90
N ILE A 722 3.13 29.50 9.71
CA ILE A 722 3.28 28.12 9.19
C ILE A 722 4.64 27.97 8.50
N ARG A 723 4.99 28.87 7.56
CA ARG A 723 6.24 28.79 6.80
C ARG A 723 7.51 28.95 7.65
N THR A 724 7.41 29.56 8.82
CA THR A 724 8.52 29.73 9.76
C THR A 724 8.49 28.72 10.91
N SER A 725 7.51 27.84 10.97
CA SER A 725 7.41 26.82 12.01
C SER A 725 8.52 25.77 11.88
N PRO A 726 9.20 25.41 12.96
CA PRO A 726 10.25 24.38 12.94
C PRO A 726 9.70 22.94 12.99
N GLY A 727 8.41 22.76 13.15
CA GLY A 727 7.80 21.46 13.33
C GLY A 727 7.34 20.81 12.02
N HIS A 728 6.81 19.62 12.14
CA HIS A 728 6.17 18.89 11.07
C HIS A 728 4.89 19.60 10.61
N GLN A 729 4.76 19.85 9.30
CA GLN A 729 3.67 20.64 8.74
C GLN A 729 2.68 19.76 8.00
N HIS A 730 1.46 19.70 8.52
CA HIS A 730 0.31 19.10 7.83
C HIS A 730 -0.64 20.19 7.34
N GLN A 731 -1.29 19.97 6.21
CA GLN A 731 -2.34 20.85 5.78
C GLN A 731 -3.55 20.76 6.71
N THR A 732 -4.05 21.91 7.13
CA THR A 732 -5.40 22.08 7.70
C THR A 732 -6.35 22.51 6.58
N ALA A 733 -7.65 22.44 6.84
CA ALA A 733 -8.64 22.95 5.88
C ALA A 733 -8.49 24.45 5.61
N GLU A 734 -8.08 25.24 6.64
CA GLU A 734 -7.78 26.67 6.52
C GLU A 734 -6.58 26.91 5.61
N LEU A 735 -5.55 26.08 5.73
CA LEU A 735 -4.38 26.17 4.87
C LEU A 735 -4.72 25.75 3.44
N ALA A 736 -5.38 24.59 3.30
CA ALA A 736 -5.74 24.02 1.99
C ALA A 736 -6.66 24.97 1.18
N TRP A 737 -7.68 25.54 1.82
CA TRP A 737 -8.75 26.28 1.11
C TRP A 737 -8.77 27.76 1.41
N GLY A 738 -8.22 28.20 2.53
CA GLY A 738 -8.04 29.61 2.85
C GLY A 738 -6.80 30.23 2.20
N SER A 739 -5.75 29.41 1.98
CA SER A 739 -4.45 29.90 1.48
C SER A 739 -4.05 29.33 0.12
N LEU A 740 -4.19 28.03 -0.11
CA LEU A 740 -3.74 27.37 -1.34
C LEU A 740 -4.85 27.32 -2.39
N GLY A 741 -5.93 26.62 -2.16
CA GLY A 741 -7.07 26.46 -3.08
C GLY A 741 -8.08 27.58 -2.97
N THR A 742 -7.67 28.82 -3.27
CA THR A 742 -8.57 30.00 -3.24
C THR A 742 -9.57 29.93 -4.40
N PRO A 743 -10.70 30.67 -4.31
CA PRO A 743 -11.70 30.70 -5.41
C PRO A 743 -11.08 31.07 -6.76
N GLU A 744 -10.19 32.06 -6.79
CA GLU A 744 -9.56 32.55 -8.02
C GLU A 744 -8.70 31.46 -8.66
N ARG A 745 -7.92 30.72 -7.86
CA ARG A 745 -7.10 29.61 -8.35
C ARG A 745 -7.95 28.46 -8.84
N LEU A 746 -9.04 28.13 -8.14
CA LEU A 746 -9.94 27.07 -8.61
C LEU A 746 -10.63 27.42 -9.91
N VAL A 747 -10.96 28.71 -10.16
CA VAL A 747 -11.48 29.15 -11.46
C VAL A 747 -10.44 28.99 -12.56
N GLU A 748 -9.17 29.33 -12.30
CA GLU A 748 -8.05 29.12 -13.24
C GLU A 748 -7.90 27.62 -13.55
N PHE A 749 -7.86 26.76 -12.50
CA PHE A 749 -7.69 25.32 -12.66
C PHE A 749 -8.89 24.68 -13.38
N ALA A 750 -10.10 25.15 -13.13
CA ALA A 750 -11.29 24.70 -13.88
C ALA A 750 -11.16 24.97 -15.38
N GLY A 751 -10.63 26.15 -15.75
CA GLY A 751 -10.36 26.50 -17.15
C GLY A 751 -9.33 25.56 -17.80
N LEU A 752 -8.25 25.24 -17.09
CA LEU A 752 -7.21 24.30 -17.56
C LEU A 752 -7.75 22.86 -17.64
N MET A 753 -8.57 22.44 -16.68
CA MET A 753 -9.20 21.11 -16.71
C MET A 753 -10.16 20.96 -17.89
N ALA A 754 -11.01 21.97 -18.13
CA ALA A 754 -11.90 21.99 -19.28
C ALA A 754 -11.13 22.01 -20.62
N ALA A 755 -10.02 22.75 -20.69
CA ALA A 755 -9.14 22.75 -21.86
C ALA A 755 -8.53 21.37 -22.11
N ALA A 756 -8.12 20.65 -21.06
CA ALA A 756 -7.60 19.29 -21.16
C ALA A 756 -8.66 18.30 -21.67
N GLU A 757 -9.88 18.38 -21.14
CA GLU A 757 -11.01 17.55 -21.59
C GLU A 757 -11.35 17.82 -23.06
N GLY A 758 -11.36 19.09 -23.47
CA GLY A 758 -11.63 19.50 -24.86
C GLY A 758 -10.51 19.09 -25.83
N ALA A 759 -9.26 19.01 -25.37
CA ALA A 759 -8.12 18.66 -26.20
C ALA A 759 -7.95 17.13 -26.40
N ALA A 760 -8.40 16.30 -25.47
CA ALA A 760 -8.26 14.83 -25.51
C ALA A 760 -9.02 14.23 -26.69
N LYS A 761 -8.33 13.48 -27.56
CA LYS A 761 -8.88 12.95 -28.83
C LYS A 761 -9.23 11.46 -28.73
N THR A 762 -8.23 10.65 -28.32
CA THR A 762 -8.41 9.19 -28.27
C THR A 762 -9.18 8.74 -27.04
N THR A 763 -9.65 7.49 -27.04
CA THR A 763 -10.33 6.89 -25.91
C THR A 763 -9.41 6.84 -24.68
N GLU A 764 -8.14 6.52 -24.88
CA GLU A 764 -7.13 6.44 -23.83
C GLU A 764 -6.82 7.82 -23.24
N GLU A 765 -6.63 8.84 -24.08
CA GLU A 765 -6.41 10.22 -23.63
C GLU A 765 -7.59 10.73 -22.79
N LYS A 766 -8.82 10.52 -23.25
CA LYS A 766 -10.05 10.88 -22.52
C LYS A 766 -10.15 10.14 -21.19
N ALA A 767 -9.83 8.84 -21.17
CA ALA A 767 -9.86 8.05 -19.96
C ALA A 767 -8.79 8.53 -18.93
N ARG A 768 -7.58 8.88 -19.37
CA ARG A 768 -6.50 9.40 -18.51
C ARG A 768 -6.86 10.76 -17.92
N VAL A 769 -7.40 11.68 -18.73
CA VAL A 769 -7.89 12.99 -18.26
C VAL A 769 -9.04 12.81 -17.27
N ALA A 770 -10.00 11.90 -17.56
CA ALA A 770 -11.12 11.61 -16.68
C ALA A 770 -10.66 10.98 -15.33
N THR A 771 -9.60 10.17 -15.35
CA THR A 771 -9.00 9.62 -14.12
C THR A 771 -8.42 10.74 -13.25
N PHE A 772 -7.67 11.67 -13.82
CA PHE A 772 -7.18 12.84 -13.08
C PHE A 772 -8.34 13.69 -12.54
N ARG A 773 -9.37 13.90 -13.36
CA ARG A 773 -10.58 14.62 -12.91
C ARG A 773 -11.18 14.00 -11.66
N ARG A 774 -11.47 12.70 -11.69
CA ARG A 774 -12.10 11.98 -10.56
C ARG A 774 -11.19 11.91 -9.33
N GLY A 775 -9.89 11.71 -9.52
CA GLY A 775 -8.96 11.48 -8.42
C GLY A 775 -8.37 12.74 -7.80
N ILE A 776 -8.29 13.83 -8.54
CA ILE A 776 -7.64 15.07 -8.10
C ILE A 776 -8.60 16.25 -8.15
N TRP A 777 -9.17 16.53 -9.33
CA TRP A 777 -9.96 17.75 -9.53
C TRP A 777 -11.26 17.76 -8.73
N GLU A 778 -12.08 16.73 -8.83
CA GLU A 778 -13.35 16.65 -8.11
C GLU A 778 -13.20 16.68 -6.58
N PRO A 779 -12.21 15.98 -5.97
CA PRO A 779 -11.88 16.13 -4.55
C PRO A 779 -11.48 17.56 -4.16
N MET A 780 -10.75 18.29 -5.01
CA MET A 780 -10.41 19.71 -4.76
C MET A 780 -11.67 20.59 -4.71
N VAL A 781 -12.55 20.44 -5.71
CA VAL A 781 -13.81 21.20 -5.77
C VAL A 781 -14.69 20.90 -4.56
N GLU A 782 -14.80 19.63 -4.19
CA GLU A 782 -15.58 19.21 -3.02
C GLU A 782 -14.95 19.71 -1.71
N GLY A 783 -13.63 19.64 -1.58
CA GLY A 783 -12.91 20.15 -0.41
C GLY A 783 -13.16 21.65 -0.22
N ARG A 784 -13.07 22.44 -1.29
CA ARG A 784 -13.40 23.87 -1.25
C ARG A 784 -14.86 24.12 -0.87
N ARG A 785 -15.80 23.39 -1.48
CA ARG A 785 -17.23 23.50 -1.17
C ARG A 785 -17.52 23.21 0.30
N ARG A 786 -16.92 22.16 0.88
CA ARG A 786 -17.06 21.82 2.31
C ARG A 786 -16.48 22.90 3.20
N TYR A 787 -15.33 23.46 2.82
CA TYR A 787 -14.73 24.56 3.55
C TYR A 787 -15.63 25.81 3.58
N GLU A 788 -16.17 26.22 2.44
CA GLU A 788 -17.11 27.36 2.35
C GLU A 788 -18.39 27.12 3.15
N ASP A 789 -18.95 25.92 3.07
CA ASP A 789 -20.12 25.52 3.85
C ASP A 789 -19.85 25.60 5.36
N ARG A 790 -18.65 25.14 5.79
CA ARG A 790 -18.21 25.27 7.18
C ARG A 790 -18.06 26.73 7.59
N GLN A 791 -17.42 27.56 6.78
CA GLN A 791 -17.27 28.99 7.04
C GLN A 791 -18.66 29.69 7.16
N ARG A 792 -19.58 29.37 6.28
CA ARG A 792 -20.94 29.88 6.35
C ARG A 792 -21.62 29.47 7.65
N LYS A 793 -21.59 28.20 8.03
CA LYS A 793 -22.14 27.71 9.30
C LYS A 793 -21.44 28.32 10.52
N GLN A 794 -20.14 28.56 10.44
CA GLN A 794 -19.40 29.27 11.52
C GLN A 794 -19.84 30.72 11.66
N ALA A 795 -20.25 31.38 10.57
CA ALA A 795 -20.74 32.76 10.60
C ALA A 795 -22.17 32.88 11.13
N GLU A 796 -22.93 31.77 11.21
CA GLU A 796 -24.27 31.76 11.77
C GLU A 796 -24.25 32.15 13.26
N ALA A 797 -25.34 32.80 13.71
CA ALA A 797 -25.48 33.21 15.11
C ALA A 797 -25.41 32.00 16.06
N ILE A 798 -24.64 32.13 17.13
CA ILE A 798 -24.55 31.08 18.15
C ILE A 798 -25.90 30.97 18.87
N ARG A 799 -26.36 29.75 19.09
CA ARG A 799 -27.64 29.46 19.74
C ARG A 799 -27.77 30.15 21.10
N SER A 800 -28.99 30.53 21.38
CA SER A 800 -29.42 30.95 22.71
C SER A 800 -30.75 30.26 23.06
N ILE A 801 -30.86 29.74 24.27
CA ILE A 801 -32.08 29.08 24.73
C ILE A 801 -32.59 29.72 26.02
N ARG A 802 -33.90 29.61 26.22
CA ARG A 802 -34.54 29.85 27.54
C ARG A 802 -34.70 28.53 28.25
N VAL A 803 -34.25 28.47 29.49
CA VAL A 803 -34.36 27.29 30.35
C VAL A 803 -35.60 27.48 31.20
N PRO A 804 -36.67 26.74 31.00
CA PRO A 804 -37.95 26.98 31.69
C PRO A 804 -37.86 26.66 33.17
N LYS A 805 -38.60 27.41 33.98
CA LYS A 805 -38.76 27.12 35.39
C LYS A 805 -39.81 26.06 35.62
N VAL A 806 -39.48 25.06 36.46
CA VAL A 806 -40.38 23.98 36.87
C VAL A 806 -40.63 24.05 38.38
N PRO A 807 -41.69 23.38 38.91
CA PRO A 807 -41.90 23.26 40.37
C PRO A 807 -40.66 22.74 41.09
N ASP A 808 -40.51 23.11 42.36
CA ASP A 808 -39.41 22.65 43.20
C ASP A 808 -39.36 21.12 43.28
N ALA A 809 -38.31 20.54 42.69
CA ALA A 809 -38.07 19.11 42.66
C ALA A 809 -37.11 18.62 43.77
N GLY A 810 -36.60 19.54 44.60
CA GLY A 810 -35.75 19.23 45.78
C GLY A 810 -34.39 18.62 45.39
N GLY A 811 -33.88 18.90 44.21
CA GLY A 811 -32.62 18.32 43.72
C GLY A 811 -32.76 16.88 43.20
N ASP A 812 -33.93 16.34 43.07
CA ASP A 812 -34.24 15.01 42.56
C ASP A 812 -34.71 15.13 41.09
N PRO A 813 -33.92 14.71 40.08
CA PRO A 813 -34.30 14.83 38.68
C PRO A 813 -35.46 13.91 38.30
N SER A 814 -35.78 12.89 39.10
CA SER A 814 -36.92 11.99 38.84
C SER A 814 -38.27 12.69 39.07
N ARG A 815 -38.31 13.77 39.84
CA ARG A 815 -39.51 14.54 40.13
C ARG A 815 -39.84 15.58 39.05
N VAL A 816 -38.96 15.78 38.09
CA VAL A 816 -39.21 16.68 36.98
C VAL A 816 -39.98 15.96 35.88
N ASP A 817 -41.12 16.54 35.49
CA ASP A 817 -41.92 16.05 34.35
C ASP A 817 -41.27 16.53 33.04
N PHE A 818 -40.21 15.82 32.60
CA PHE A 818 -39.50 16.14 31.39
C PHE A 818 -40.36 15.98 30.11
N ALA A 819 -41.52 15.32 30.16
CA ALA A 819 -42.42 15.25 29.00
C ALA A 819 -42.97 16.65 28.66
N ARG A 820 -43.12 17.53 29.63
CA ARG A 820 -43.55 18.91 29.46
C ARG A 820 -42.41 19.91 29.17
N VAL A 821 -41.16 19.50 29.32
CA VAL A 821 -39.99 20.32 28.99
C VAL A 821 -39.68 20.24 27.50
N PRO A 822 -39.57 21.32 26.75
CA PRO A 822 -39.27 21.29 25.33
C PRO A 822 -37.94 20.60 25.03
N GLY A 823 -37.91 19.66 24.08
CA GLY A 823 -36.68 19.05 23.56
C GLY A 823 -35.89 20.04 22.69
N GLN A 824 -34.58 20.04 22.86
CA GLN A 824 -33.70 20.93 22.10
C GLN A 824 -33.20 20.19 20.83
N PRO A 825 -33.56 20.67 19.61
CA PRO A 825 -33.15 20.07 18.35
C PRO A 825 -31.72 20.44 17.97
N GLY A 826 -31.17 19.77 16.94
CA GLY A 826 -30.00 20.24 16.20
C GLY A 826 -28.68 19.57 16.59
N TRP A 827 -28.71 18.31 16.93
CA TRP A 827 -27.53 17.49 17.13
C TRP A 827 -26.77 17.24 15.82
N GLY A 828 -25.45 17.24 15.88
CA GLY A 828 -24.58 16.97 14.74
C GLY A 828 -23.15 16.66 15.18
N THR A 829 -22.26 16.51 14.20
CA THR A 829 -20.82 16.42 14.45
C THR A 829 -20.28 17.74 15.00
N LEU A 830 -19.05 17.73 15.52
CA LEU A 830 -18.37 18.97 15.95
C LEU A 830 -18.25 19.98 14.80
N ALA A 831 -18.19 19.53 13.56
CA ALA A 831 -18.15 20.35 12.34
C ALA A 831 -19.53 20.85 11.86
N GLY A 832 -20.61 20.47 12.56
CA GLY A 832 -21.98 20.89 12.20
C GLY A 832 -22.62 20.09 11.08
N GLU A 833 -22.14 18.88 10.78
CA GLU A 833 -22.80 17.95 9.89
C GLU A 833 -23.90 17.18 10.62
N ALA A 834 -25.01 16.91 9.94
CA ALA A 834 -26.13 16.20 10.55
C ALA A 834 -25.72 14.76 10.92
N THR A 835 -26.10 14.33 12.12
CA THR A 835 -25.90 12.93 12.54
C THR A 835 -27.13 12.07 12.20
N LYS A 836 -26.89 10.77 11.90
CA LYS A 836 -27.96 9.76 11.79
C LYS A 836 -28.43 9.25 13.14
N ARG A 837 -27.68 9.53 14.21
CA ARG A 837 -28.03 9.13 15.58
C ARG A 837 -29.14 10.01 16.10
N ARG A 838 -30.09 9.40 16.81
CA ARG A 838 -31.20 10.12 17.43
C ARG A 838 -30.84 10.47 18.87
N LEU A 839 -30.63 11.78 19.14
CA LEU A 839 -30.31 12.31 20.46
C LEU A 839 -31.33 13.40 20.84
N GLU A 840 -31.58 13.54 22.14
CA GLU A 840 -32.46 14.59 22.71
C GLU A 840 -31.84 15.18 23.97
N LEU A 841 -31.84 16.49 24.05
CA LEU A 841 -31.56 17.29 25.24
C LEU A 841 -32.86 17.95 25.73
N ARG A 842 -33.20 17.78 27.01
CA ARG A 842 -34.21 18.58 27.70
C ARG A 842 -33.57 19.23 28.93
N VAL A 843 -33.85 20.48 29.14
CA VAL A 843 -33.25 21.25 30.26
C VAL A 843 -34.29 22.17 30.91
N ALA A 844 -34.30 22.18 32.26
CA ALA A 844 -35.19 22.99 33.08
C ALA A 844 -34.46 23.39 34.37
N HIS A 845 -35.06 24.31 35.19
CA HIS A 845 -34.55 24.62 36.52
C HIS A 845 -35.71 24.91 37.49
N ASP A 846 -35.50 24.75 38.79
CA ASP A 846 -36.47 25.11 39.84
C ASP A 846 -36.08 26.37 40.62
N GLY A 847 -34.97 27.00 40.24
CA GLY A 847 -34.38 28.16 40.93
C GLY A 847 -33.25 27.78 41.87
N ARG A 848 -33.10 26.48 42.22
CA ARG A 848 -32.03 25.96 43.07
C ARG A 848 -31.12 24.99 42.30
N SER A 849 -31.69 24.17 41.42
CA SER A 849 -31.00 23.20 40.63
C SER A 849 -31.32 23.32 39.15
N LEU A 850 -30.32 23.07 38.31
CA LEU A 850 -30.46 22.85 36.88
C LEU A 850 -30.70 21.37 36.64
N TYR A 851 -31.76 21.03 35.90
CA TYR A 851 -32.15 19.67 35.61
C TYR A 851 -31.95 19.40 34.12
N LEU A 852 -31.28 18.31 33.78
CA LEU A 852 -31.11 17.84 32.39
C LEU A 852 -31.66 16.42 32.24
N GLN A 853 -32.29 16.16 31.10
CA GLN A 853 -32.49 14.81 30.58
C GLN A 853 -31.80 14.70 29.22
N LEU A 854 -30.86 13.75 29.12
CA LEU A 854 -30.12 13.43 27.90
C LEU A 854 -30.58 12.04 27.47
N SER A 855 -31.01 11.90 26.24
CA SER A 855 -31.49 10.61 25.75
C SER A 855 -30.87 10.31 24.38
N GLU A 856 -30.42 9.06 24.22
CA GLU A 856 -30.01 8.52 22.93
C GLU A 856 -30.76 7.22 22.65
N TRP A 857 -31.30 7.09 21.43
CA TRP A 857 -31.88 5.84 20.94
C TRP A 857 -30.76 4.98 20.32
N THR A 858 -30.28 4.03 21.12
CA THR A 858 -29.16 3.15 20.80
C THR A 858 -29.30 1.82 21.52
N ALA A 859 -28.69 0.76 20.98
CA ALA A 859 -28.67 -0.56 21.63
C ALA A 859 -27.80 -0.50 22.90
N THR A 860 -28.46 -0.45 24.08
CA THR A 860 -27.78 -0.26 25.36
C THR A 860 -26.78 -1.36 25.70
N ALA A 861 -26.96 -2.57 25.17
CA ALA A 861 -26.01 -3.69 25.31
C ALA A 861 -24.65 -3.46 24.62
N LYS A 862 -24.55 -2.46 23.75
CA LYS A 862 -23.31 -2.09 23.05
C LYS A 862 -22.58 -0.92 23.70
N LEU A 863 -23.16 -0.28 24.71
CA LEU A 863 -22.51 0.79 25.42
C LEU A 863 -21.36 0.25 26.26
N THR A 864 -20.25 0.96 26.24
CA THR A 864 -19.02 0.58 26.94
C THR A 864 -18.70 1.56 28.07
N THR A 865 -18.10 1.05 29.12
CA THR A 865 -17.51 1.84 30.21
C THR A 865 -16.02 1.55 30.24
N GLY A 866 -15.18 2.59 30.27
CA GLY A 866 -13.73 2.48 30.38
C GLY A 866 -13.21 2.55 31.81
N GLY A 867 -11.90 2.59 31.98
CA GLY A 867 -11.24 2.77 33.26
C GLY A 867 -11.49 4.16 33.87
N MET A 868 -11.55 5.20 33.04
CA MET A 868 -12.03 6.54 33.39
C MET A 868 -13.40 6.77 32.75
N VAL A 869 -14.19 7.74 33.23
CA VAL A 869 -15.54 8.01 32.75
C VAL A 869 -15.55 8.33 31.24
N TRP A 870 -14.53 9.04 30.75
CA TRP A 870 -14.37 9.45 29.36
C TRP A 870 -13.61 8.45 28.45
N ASP A 871 -13.22 7.29 28.97
CA ASP A 871 -12.57 6.23 28.15
C ASP A 871 -13.59 5.33 27.42
N GLY A 872 -14.89 5.53 27.68
CA GLY A 872 -15.98 4.75 27.12
C GLY A 872 -17.03 5.60 26.42
N ASP A 873 -18.26 5.13 26.48
CA ASP A 873 -19.42 5.93 26.06
C ASP A 873 -19.78 6.92 27.18
N ASP A 874 -19.94 8.19 26.87
CA ASP A 874 -20.32 9.18 27.86
C ASP A 874 -21.15 10.35 27.30
N TRP A 875 -21.77 11.09 28.23
CA TRP A 875 -22.36 12.39 28.02
C TRP A 875 -21.54 13.42 28.76
N GLU A 876 -21.18 14.50 28.09
CA GLU A 876 -20.42 15.58 28.68
C GLU A 876 -21.20 16.90 28.63
N LEU A 877 -21.26 17.60 29.75
CA LEU A 877 -21.77 18.96 29.85
C LEU A 877 -20.63 19.92 30.14
N PHE A 878 -20.43 20.92 29.29
CA PHE A 878 -19.50 22.02 29.55
C PHE A 878 -20.28 23.26 29.96
N VAL A 879 -19.84 23.93 31.01
CA VAL A 879 -20.45 25.17 31.52
C VAL A 879 -19.39 26.24 31.78
N ALA A 880 -19.73 27.50 31.45
CA ALA A 880 -18.83 28.65 31.61
C ALA A 880 -19.63 29.91 31.94
N ALA A 881 -19.00 30.85 32.66
CA ALA A 881 -19.58 32.15 32.91
C ALA A 881 -19.51 33.09 31.69
N ALA A 882 -18.50 32.89 30.83
CA ALA A 882 -18.32 33.59 29.56
C ALA A 882 -17.70 32.69 28.52
N ARG A 883 -17.91 33.00 27.26
CA ARG A 883 -17.29 32.26 26.14
C ARG A 883 -15.78 32.42 26.15
N GLY A 884 -15.03 31.34 25.89
CA GLY A 884 -13.57 31.36 25.88
C GLY A 884 -12.87 31.47 27.25
N ALA A 885 -13.66 31.69 28.31
CA ALA A 885 -13.19 31.80 29.68
C ALA A 885 -12.93 30.43 30.33
N ALA A 886 -12.58 30.44 31.61
CA ALA A 886 -12.55 29.26 32.46
C ALA A 886 -13.90 28.53 32.41
N TYR A 887 -13.86 27.18 32.41
CA TYR A 887 -15.05 26.35 32.26
C TYR A 887 -14.96 25.09 33.09
N ARG A 888 -16.11 24.49 33.30
CA ARG A 888 -16.26 23.26 34.08
C ARG A 888 -16.94 22.20 33.26
N GLN A 889 -16.54 20.94 33.47
CA GLN A 889 -17.02 19.75 32.77
C GLN A 889 -17.66 18.80 33.78
N VAL A 890 -18.82 18.28 33.38
CA VAL A 890 -19.49 17.16 34.06
C VAL A 890 -19.66 16.05 33.04
N CYS A 891 -19.13 14.88 33.33
CA CYS A 891 -19.11 13.72 32.42
C CYS A 891 -19.85 12.56 33.09
N VAL A 892 -20.71 11.83 32.34
CA VAL A 892 -21.52 10.71 32.86
C VAL A 892 -21.44 9.52 31.94
N ALA A 893 -20.98 8.39 32.50
CA ALA A 893 -20.92 7.10 31.81
C ALA A 893 -22.26 6.31 31.88
N PRO A 894 -22.43 5.25 31.06
CA PRO A 894 -23.61 4.37 31.12
C PRO A 894 -23.83 3.72 32.49
N SER A 895 -22.78 3.45 33.23
CA SER A 895 -22.83 2.92 34.60
C SER A 895 -23.43 3.90 35.63
N GLY A 896 -23.60 5.16 35.28
CA GLY A 896 -23.95 6.24 36.18
C GLY A 896 -22.74 6.87 36.90
N ALA A 897 -21.54 6.40 36.66
CA ALA A 897 -20.33 7.03 37.15
C ALA A 897 -20.23 8.45 36.60
N CYS A 898 -19.88 9.40 37.48
CA CYS A 898 -19.79 10.81 37.14
C CYS A 898 -18.40 11.36 37.46
N ALA A 899 -17.80 12.07 36.50
CA ALA A 899 -16.53 12.77 36.68
C ALA A 899 -16.70 14.29 36.50
N ARG A 900 -15.85 15.03 37.13
CA ARG A 900 -15.87 16.51 37.11
C ARG A 900 -14.48 17.05 36.91
N GLN A 901 -14.36 18.05 36.05
CA GLN A 901 -13.09 18.73 35.77
C GLN A 901 -13.29 20.24 35.73
N VAL A 902 -12.23 20.95 36.09
CA VAL A 902 -12.17 22.42 36.03
C VAL A 902 -11.00 22.82 35.14
N TYR A 903 -11.22 23.73 34.22
CA TYR A 903 -10.24 24.16 33.25
C TYR A 903 -10.01 25.66 33.31
N LYS A 904 -8.73 26.07 33.25
CA LYS A 904 -8.31 27.46 33.26
C LYS A 904 -8.67 28.20 34.55
N GLU A 905 -8.97 27.52 35.66
CA GLU A 905 -9.13 28.05 37.01
C GLU A 905 -8.15 27.39 37.97
N ALA A 906 -7.51 28.15 38.87
CA ALA A 906 -6.72 27.62 39.97
C ALA A 906 -7.65 27.41 41.17
N VAL A 907 -8.32 26.28 41.31
CA VAL A 907 -9.32 26.07 42.37
C VAL A 907 -9.08 24.77 43.12
N ALA A 908 -9.37 24.81 44.44
CA ALA A 908 -9.56 23.63 45.29
C ALA A 908 -10.55 22.61 44.66
N PRO A 909 -10.61 21.37 45.11
CA PRO A 909 -11.49 20.36 44.51
C PRO A 909 -12.92 20.90 44.38
N TRP A 910 -13.44 20.92 43.15
CA TRP A 910 -14.81 21.35 42.87
C TRP A 910 -15.83 20.35 43.38
N VAL A 911 -16.54 20.68 44.43
CA VAL A 911 -17.62 19.87 45.00
C VAL A 911 -18.95 20.42 44.48
N LEU A 912 -19.54 19.79 43.48
CA LEU A 912 -20.80 20.22 42.87
C LEU A 912 -22.01 19.75 43.70
N GLY A 913 -22.02 18.48 44.15
CA GLY A 913 -23.17 17.87 44.85
C GLY A 913 -24.31 17.56 43.92
N GLU A 914 -24.00 17.09 42.73
CA GLU A 914 -24.92 16.66 41.68
C GLU A 914 -25.68 15.40 42.06
N THR A 915 -26.90 15.25 41.56
CA THR A 915 -27.63 13.97 41.53
C THR A 915 -27.63 13.45 40.10
N VAL A 916 -27.18 12.21 39.92
CA VAL A 916 -27.04 11.52 38.60
C VAL A 916 -27.89 10.26 38.61
N SER A 917 -28.66 10.07 37.53
CA SER A 917 -29.35 8.79 37.23
C SER A 917 -29.05 8.44 35.78
N SER A 918 -28.48 7.25 35.56
CA SER A 918 -28.23 6.69 34.22
C SER A 918 -29.10 5.45 34.07
N ASP A 919 -29.95 5.41 33.06
CA ASP A 919 -30.91 4.32 32.82
C ASP A 919 -30.60 3.68 31.44
N THR A 920 -30.08 2.48 31.50
CA THR A 920 -29.78 1.59 30.36
C THR A 920 -30.67 0.34 30.29
N ARG A 921 -31.71 0.27 31.13
CA ARG A 921 -32.61 -0.90 31.22
C ARG A 921 -33.56 -1.00 30.03
N VAL A 922 -33.79 0.09 29.33
CA VAL A 922 -34.53 0.10 28.07
C VAL A 922 -33.57 -0.35 26.95
N PRO A 923 -33.78 -1.49 26.28
CA PRO A 923 -32.77 -2.08 25.40
C PRO A 923 -32.32 -1.20 24.19
N ASP A 924 -33.17 -0.26 23.78
CA ASP A 924 -32.96 0.62 22.62
C ASP A 924 -32.82 2.09 22.99
N ARG A 925 -32.63 2.41 24.28
CA ARG A 925 -32.53 3.81 24.73
C ARG A 925 -31.70 3.97 26.00
N TRP A 926 -30.67 4.80 25.94
CA TRP A 926 -29.93 5.28 27.09
C TRP A 926 -30.44 6.65 27.51
N THR A 927 -30.80 6.79 28.77
CA THR A 927 -31.28 8.06 29.34
C THR A 927 -30.47 8.44 30.58
N VAL A 928 -29.88 9.64 30.59
CA VAL A 928 -29.21 10.24 31.74
C VAL A 928 -30.06 11.40 32.27
N ARG A 929 -30.29 11.44 33.58
CA ARG A 929 -30.90 12.57 34.25
C ARG A 929 -29.94 13.16 35.28
N LEU A 930 -29.82 14.47 35.27
CA LEU A 930 -28.92 15.23 36.15
C LEU A 930 -29.72 16.28 36.93
N ALA A 931 -29.38 16.47 38.19
CA ALA A 931 -29.70 17.70 38.95
C ALA A 931 -28.39 18.31 39.43
N LEU A 932 -28.15 19.53 39.05
CA LEU A 932 -26.91 20.27 39.27
C LEU A 932 -27.23 21.55 40.11
N PRO A 933 -26.76 21.68 41.37
CA PRO A 933 -26.98 22.84 42.19
C PRO A 933 -26.47 24.12 41.53
N LEU A 934 -27.35 25.09 41.32
CA LEU A 934 -27.05 26.36 40.64
C LEU A 934 -26.06 27.24 41.42
N ASP A 935 -26.05 27.13 42.74
CA ASP A 935 -25.14 27.85 43.64
C ASP A 935 -23.69 27.35 43.57
N ARG A 936 -23.46 26.14 42.98
CA ARG A 936 -22.15 25.49 42.88
C ARG A 936 -21.74 25.19 41.46
N LEU A 937 -22.62 25.39 40.47
CA LEU A 937 -22.35 25.05 39.08
C LEU A 937 -21.20 25.85 38.49
N LEU A 938 -21.11 27.13 38.82
CA LEU A 938 -20.00 28.00 38.43
C LEU A 938 -19.37 28.66 39.71
N ALA A 939 -18.25 29.36 39.52
CA ALA A 939 -17.61 30.09 40.61
C ALA A 939 -18.55 31.18 41.18
N THR A 940 -19.35 31.80 40.33
CA THR A 940 -20.43 32.73 40.75
C THR A 940 -21.76 31.96 40.79
N PRO A 941 -22.47 31.92 41.91
CA PRO A 941 -23.78 31.30 42.02
C PRO A 941 -24.77 31.80 40.96
N LEU A 942 -25.54 30.87 40.41
CA LEU A 942 -26.61 31.15 39.45
C LEU A 942 -27.99 31.14 40.15
N ALA A 943 -28.94 31.94 39.65
CA ALA A 943 -30.32 32.03 40.13
C ALA A 943 -31.29 32.23 38.94
N SER A 944 -32.60 32.18 39.14
CA SER A 944 -33.58 32.60 38.12
C SER A 944 -33.21 33.98 37.56
N GLY A 945 -33.27 34.16 36.26
CA GLY A 945 -32.83 35.37 35.56
C GLY A 945 -31.32 35.36 35.20
N SER A 946 -30.53 34.44 35.73
CA SER A 946 -29.09 34.33 35.39
C SER A 946 -28.92 33.86 33.95
N ARG A 947 -27.81 34.26 33.35
CA ARG A 947 -27.31 33.87 32.05
C ARG A 947 -25.96 33.21 32.21
N PHE A 948 -25.75 32.07 31.52
CA PHE A 948 -24.45 31.40 31.46
C PHE A 948 -24.28 30.72 30.08
N TYR A 949 -23.18 30.06 29.82
CA TYR A 949 -22.85 29.44 28.55
C TYR A 949 -22.62 27.94 28.75
N ALA A 950 -23.28 27.10 27.96
CA ALA A 950 -23.15 25.66 28.08
C ALA A 950 -23.37 24.93 26.75
N ASN A 951 -22.77 23.77 26.63
CA ASN A 951 -23.01 22.83 25.52
C ASN A 951 -23.01 21.41 26.06
N VAL A 952 -23.68 20.52 25.35
CA VAL A 952 -23.73 19.10 25.64
C VAL A 952 -23.12 18.31 24.51
N TYR A 953 -22.31 17.33 24.86
CA TYR A 953 -21.59 16.48 23.92
C TYR A 953 -21.88 15.00 24.20
N ARG A 954 -21.67 14.17 23.18
CA ARG A 954 -21.79 12.74 23.27
C ARG A 954 -20.55 12.09 22.63
N ALA A 955 -19.72 11.45 23.47
CA ALA A 955 -18.57 10.67 23.03
C ALA A 955 -18.92 9.17 23.01
N SER A 956 -18.44 8.45 22.02
CA SER A 956 -18.64 7.01 21.88
C SER A 956 -17.32 6.28 21.74
N SER A 957 -17.11 5.23 22.54
CA SER A 957 -15.93 4.37 22.39
C SER A 957 -15.99 3.65 21.04
N GLY A 958 -14.89 3.71 20.28
CA GLY A 958 -14.79 3.06 18.98
C GLY A 958 -15.56 3.72 17.84
N ALA A 959 -16.24 4.84 18.07
CA ALA A 959 -16.78 5.68 17.01
C ALA A 959 -15.87 6.91 16.82
N SER A 960 -15.55 7.21 15.54
CA SER A 960 -14.81 8.43 15.18
C SER A 960 -15.64 9.70 15.32
N ASP A 961 -16.95 9.61 15.62
CA ASP A 961 -17.87 10.75 15.63
C ASP A 961 -18.11 11.22 17.05
N LEU A 962 -17.48 12.31 17.36
CA LEU A 962 -17.85 13.15 18.49
C LEU A 962 -19.07 14.01 18.10
N LEU A 963 -20.16 13.95 18.90
CA LEU A 963 -21.38 14.70 18.63
C LEU A 963 -21.57 15.83 19.61
N ALA A 964 -22.11 16.95 19.11
CA ALA A 964 -22.44 18.11 19.91
C ALA A 964 -23.89 18.52 19.68
N TRP A 965 -24.56 19.03 20.73
CA TRP A 965 -25.86 19.69 20.57
C TRP A 965 -25.74 20.99 19.78
N ALA A 966 -24.65 21.74 19.96
CA ALA A 966 -24.30 22.86 19.10
C ALA A 966 -22.88 22.67 18.57
N PRO A 967 -22.64 22.84 17.26
CA PRO A 967 -21.32 22.58 16.67
C PRO A 967 -20.30 23.61 17.18
N VAL A 968 -19.07 23.14 17.40
CA VAL A 968 -17.94 23.96 17.86
C VAL A 968 -16.94 24.27 16.76
N PHE A 969 -16.99 23.52 15.63
CA PHE A 969 -16.09 23.62 14.48
C PHE A 969 -14.61 23.44 14.83
N ALA A 970 -14.33 22.57 15.78
CA ALA A 970 -12.99 22.22 16.26
C ALA A 970 -12.80 20.70 16.27
N SER A 971 -11.57 20.24 16.45
CA SER A 971 -11.24 18.81 16.50
C SER A 971 -11.64 18.10 17.80
N GLY A 972 -12.06 18.84 18.83
CA GLY A 972 -12.45 18.29 20.12
C GLY A 972 -13.45 19.18 20.86
N PHE A 973 -13.94 18.71 22.00
CA PHE A 973 -14.97 19.38 22.81
C PHE A 973 -14.47 20.67 23.48
N HIS A 974 -13.18 20.80 23.74
CA HIS A 974 -12.60 21.85 24.58
C HIS A 974 -12.55 23.26 23.93
N GLU A 975 -13.21 23.44 22.79
CA GLU A 975 -13.43 24.76 22.18
C GLU A 975 -14.64 25.44 22.79
N THR A 976 -14.40 26.41 23.64
CA THR A 976 -15.45 27.11 24.44
C THR A 976 -15.87 28.47 23.90
N ALA A 977 -15.24 28.95 22.83
CA ALA A 977 -15.58 30.25 22.21
C ALA A 977 -17.00 30.28 21.58
N ARG A 978 -17.56 29.11 21.29
CA ARG A 978 -18.87 28.94 20.66
C ARG A 978 -19.94 28.29 21.56
N LEU A 979 -19.75 28.28 22.87
CA LEU A 979 -20.78 27.74 23.78
C LEU A 979 -22.12 28.50 23.59
N PRO A 980 -23.23 27.80 23.43
CA PRO A 980 -24.58 28.38 23.46
C PRO A 980 -24.88 29.15 24.73
N GLN A 981 -25.70 30.20 24.63
CA GLN A 981 -26.14 30.94 25.80
C GLN A 981 -27.42 30.31 26.37
N TRP A 982 -27.42 30.06 27.67
CA TRP A 982 -28.55 29.53 28.41
C TRP A 982 -29.05 30.60 29.39
N ASN A 983 -30.36 30.93 29.34
CA ASN A 983 -30.99 31.94 30.13
C ASN A 983 -32.01 31.27 31.07
N LEU A 984 -31.82 31.33 32.38
CA LEU A 984 -32.71 30.74 33.37
C LEU A 984 -33.96 31.65 33.51
N GLU A 985 -35.18 31.14 33.30
CA GLU A 985 -36.44 31.87 33.40
C GLU A 985 -36.81 32.15 34.85
#